data_4dd0116c1665b4e9e2685ccd6216535b
#
_entry.id   4dd0116c1665b4e9e2685ccd6216535b
#
_cell.length_a   1.000
_cell.length_b   1.000
_cell.length_c   1.000
_cell.angle_alpha   90.00
_cell.angle_beta   90.00
_cell.angle_gamma   90.00
#
_symmetry.space_group_name_H-M   'P 1'
#
loop_
_entity.id
_entity.type
_entity.pdbx_description
1 polymer ?
#
loop_
_entity_poly.entity_id
_entity_poly.type
_entity_poly.pdbx_seq_one_letter_code
_entity_poly.pdbx_strand_id
1 'polypeptide(L)'
;MRPELWNSTAQGSAEQIYKTMSIRRIILVISTAAALLSCSRVGEKECLDFLYESMPLGDSLVYPRSYWEANVRKSLEVRQEMDWGIPDREWMHFVLPLRVNNENLDDFRTLYADTLCRRVKGMSLEQAALEINHWCHEQATYKPSDARTLGPVATITSGLGRCGEESVLAVAALRAAGIPARQVYTPRWAHTDDNHAWVEVWVDGKWHYMGACEPESVLDLAWFNAPVSRAMLLHTKVYGKNYNGGEDVIKRTDAYTEINVIKGYIPSERTVVTVLDREGNKVEGARVDFGIYNYAEFYRVASYLSGHDGQAALDTGIGDMVILASKDSLFGIATCRGKDNSVVLDKRLGQEFSLDLTIVPPVENPLEDRSSEAQKELNARRLIQEDSIRASHPHPRKNAVGLYLSEKDLIDVSDEVLEDAHFEQTSTDPYIVSPRIEREALIPFRQLLRTEAPKAGIRSVEEITAFLRDSIRLSDSRNPQGLRIPPAASWKARESDTKSRDILFVALCRSLDIPSRINPVDGKLQYRNDDGVWVDVDLDSSTPTLRRTGTLSLNYIQGSCPVKTPKYYTHFSISELSEDGTRLMELDDLKEGDYNIALPEGYYMIVSGMRLADGSVNAHVQTVNIKEGVTTVVPLVLRSSDSAPQVIGNMDPEMNFLAEGAEKEQSLLSATGRGYFLICISDSSGEPNVHARRQLEAISGSLNQWGRKVVVLGSMRVDALQNAVYGSDPEGKVEKMLLRGMESERSGRPVIALCDSFGRIVYFSQGYNTSLGEQLGGVISSLEKETGR
;
A
#
# COMPACT_ATOMS: atom_id res chain seq x y z
N MET A 1 -15.02 75.17 66.72
CA MET A 1 -16.34 74.61 67.05
C MET A 1 -16.67 73.60 66.00
N ARG A 2 -16.84 72.36 66.38
CA ARG A 2 -17.36 71.12 65.73
C ARG A 2 -17.44 71.03 64.17
N PRO A 3 -16.83 69.91 63.69
CA PRO A 3 -17.17 69.32 62.43
C PRO A 3 -18.16 68.15 62.67
N GLU A 4 -19.30 68.14 62.02
CA GLU A 4 -20.06 66.90 61.79
C GLU A 4 -21.05 67.19 60.69
N LEU A 5 -20.94 66.46 59.57
CA LEU A 5 -22.00 65.99 58.65
C LEU A 5 -21.43 65.74 57.25
N TRP A 6 -20.66 64.64 57.14
CA TRP A 6 -20.36 64.04 55.80
C TRP A 6 -19.97 62.60 56.00
N ASN A 7 -20.91 61.74 56.33
CA ASN A 7 -20.59 60.32 56.32
C ASN A 7 -21.83 59.40 56.37
N SER A 8 -22.84 59.63 55.52
CA SER A 8 -23.96 58.64 55.42
C SER A 8 -24.43 58.37 54.00
N THR A 9 -23.95 59.08 52.96
CA THR A 9 -24.37 58.87 51.60
C THR A 9 -23.37 58.05 50.73
N ALA A 10 -22.13 57.86 51.21
CA ALA A 10 -21.12 57.13 50.42
C ALA A 10 -21.14 55.64 50.65
N GLN A 11 -21.65 55.14 51.80
CA GLN A 11 -21.68 53.67 52.03
C GLN A 11 -22.86 52.96 51.31
N GLY A 12 -24.01 53.63 51.13
CA GLY A 12 -25.16 53.06 50.43
C GLY A 12 -24.91 52.91 48.90
N SER A 13 -24.14 53.79 48.30
CA SER A 13 -23.86 53.74 46.85
C SER A 13 -22.78 52.72 46.54
N ALA A 14 -21.80 52.47 47.42
CA ALA A 14 -20.76 51.48 47.22
C ALA A 14 -21.31 50.03 47.33
N GLU A 15 -22.21 49.78 48.25
CA GLU A 15 -22.81 48.45 48.43
C GLU A 15 -23.78 48.10 47.30
N GLN A 16 -24.50 49.12 46.78
CA GLN A 16 -25.41 48.96 45.64
C GLN A 16 -24.64 48.79 44.33
N ILE A 17 -23.48 49.43 44.14
CA ILE A 17 -22.56 49.22 43.01
C ILE A 17 -21.89 47.84 43.13
N TYR A 18 -21.50 47.42 44.32
CA TYR A 18 -20.89 46.06 44.53
C TYR A 18 -21.91 44.93 44.26
N LYS A 19 -23.17 45.10 44.73
CA LYS A 19 -24.23 44.12 44.42
C LYS A 19 -24.56 44.10 42.93
N THR A 20 -24.63 45.24 42.25
CA THR A 20 -24.88 45.29 40.79
C THR A 20 -23.72 44.75 39.96
N MET A 21 -22.46 44.96 40.37
CA MET A 21 -21.29 44.36 39.73
C MET A 21 -21.18 42.86 40.00
N SER A 22 -21.57 42.38 41.17
CA SER A 22 -21.59 40.92 41.48
C SER A 22 -22.68 40.21 40.67
N ILE A 23 -23.88 40.79 40.56
CA ILE A 23 -24.97 40.22 39.75
C ILE A 23 -24.61 40.25 38.25
N ARG A 24 -23.99 41.32 37.73
CA ARG A 24 -23.53 41.39 36.35
C ARG A 24 -22.40 40.37 36.07
N ARG A 25 -21.47 40.12 37.00
CA ARG A 25 -20.46 39.06 36.87
C ARG A 25 -21.06 37.66 36.93
N ILE A 26 -22.07 37.43 37.77
CA ILE A 26 -22.77 36.15 37.84
C ILE A 26 -23.60 35.94 36.57
N ILE A 27 -24.30 36.97 36.04
CA ILE A 27 -25.02 36.84 34.77
C ILE A 27 -24.05 36.70 33.60
N LEU A 28 -22.90 37.36 33.59
CA LEU A 28 -21.86 37.15 32.56
C LEU A 28 -21.23 35.79 32.63
N VAL A 29 -21.00 35.23 33.80
CA VAL A 29 -20.48 33.86 33.98
C VAL A 29 -21.55 32.83 33.61
N ILE A 30 -22.82 33.06 33.92
CA ILE A 30 -23.92 32.18 33.53
C ILE A 30 -24.19 32.29 32.03
N SER A 31 -24.08 33.49 31.41
CA SER A 31 -24.23 33.66 29.97
C SER A 31 -23.03 33.11 29.19
N THR A 32 -21.80 33.18 29.71
CA THR A 32 -20.63 32.50 29.12
C THR A 32 -20.67 30.99 29.36
N ALA A 33 -21.16 30.52 30.51
CA ALA A 33 -21.37 29.08 30.73
C ALA A 33 -22.53 28.52 29.85
N ALA A 34 -23.61 29.30 29.66
CA ALA A 34 -24.69 28.94 28.74
C ALA A 34 -24.29 29.04 27.27
N ALA A 35 -23.36 29.96 26.90
CA ALA A 35 -22.78 30.03 25.56
C ALA A 35 -21.75 28.93 25.31
N LEU A 36 -21.10 28.40 26.35
CA LEU A 36 -20.25 27.23 26.28
C LEU A 36 -21.04 25.89 26.31
N LEU A 37 -22.33 25.95 26.69
CA LEU A 37 -23.22 24.76 26.68
C LEU A 37 -24.14 24.71 25.43
N SER A 38 -24.10 25.69 24.55
CA SER A 38 -24.67 25.60 23.22
C SER A 38 -23.60 25.19 22.19
N CYS A 39 -22.89 24.12 22.44
CA CYS A 39 -22.30 23.32 21.35
C CYS A 39 -23.48 22.81 20.53
N SER A 40 -23.73 23.43 19.38
CA SER A 40 -24.65 22.87 18.37
C SER A 40 -24.13 21.51 17.99
N ARG A 41 -24.71 20.45 18.55
CA ARG A 41 -24.37 19.08 18.10
C ARG A 41 -24.63 19.03 16.61
N VAL A 42 -23.61 18.64 15.84
CA VAL A 42 -23.72 18.45 14.40
C VAL A 42 -24.94 17.59 14.08
N GLY A 43 -25.87 18.10 13.26
CA GLY A 43 -27.11 17.42 12.92
C GLY A 43 -26.99 16.52 11.67
N GLU A 44 -28.02 15.70 11.42
CA GLU A 44 -28.07 14.78 10.25
C GLU A 44 -27.85 15.54 8.93
N LYS A 45 -28.46 16.71 8.77
CA LYS A 45 -28.31 17.52 7.56
C LYS A 45 -26.87 17.99 7.35
N GLU A 46 -26.20 18.48 8.40
CA GLU A 46 -24.81 18.95 8.31
C GLU A 46 -23.86 17.78 7.98
N CYS A 47 -24.12 16.58 8.53
CA CYS A 47 -23.37 15.37 8.18
C CYS A 47 -23.53 15.00 6.71
N LEU A 48 -24.77 15.02 6.19
CA LEU A 48 -25.04 14.73 4.80
C LEU A 48 -24.40 15.77 3.86
N ASP A 49 -24.58 17.06 4.19
CA ASP A 49 -23.98 18.15 3.42
C ASP A 49 -22.46 18.00 3.34
N PHE A 50 -21.78 17.69 4.47
CA PHE A 50 -20.35 17.44 4.52
C PHE A 50 -19.93 16.26 3.62
N LEU A 51 -20.65 15.13 3.68
CA LEU A 51 -20.34 13.96 2.85
C LEU A 51 -20.56 14.25 1.36
N TYR A 52 -21.69 14.88 1.00
CA TYR A 52 -22.00 15.17 -0.41
C TYR A 52 -21.10 16.25 -1.03
N GLU A 53 -20.61 17.20 -0.24
CA GLU A 53 -19.71 18.24 -0.71
C GLU A 53 -18.37 17.69 -1.23
N SER A 54 -17.91 16.57 -0.67
CA SER A 54 -16.62 15.94 -0.99
C SER A 54 -16.76 14.49 -1.52
N MET A 55 -17.98 14.11 -1.90
CA MET A 55 -18.25 12.74 -2.34
C MET A 55 -17.58 12.44 -3.68
N PRO A 56 -16.76 11.38 -3.78
CA PRO A 56 -16.21 10.91 -5.05
C PRO A 56 -17.34 10.58 -6.05
N LEU A 57 -17.10 10.85 -7.33
CA LEU A 57 -18.07 10.59 -8.39
C LEU A 57 -18.60 9.14 -8.35
N GLY A 58 -17.69 8.15 -8.19
CA GLY A 58 -18.08 6.75 -8.11
C GLY A 58 -19.09 6.48 -7.00
N ASP A 59 -18.87 7.03 -5.81
CA ASP A 59 -19.76 6.84 -4.67
C ASP A 59 -21.13 7.50 -4.91
N SER A 60 -21.14 8.68 -5.51
CA SER A 60 -22.39 9.40 -5.81
C SER A 60 -23.25 8.70 -6.86
N LEU A 61 -22.66 7.94 -7.76
CA LEU A 61 -23.35 7.22 -8.84
C LEU A 61 -23.79 5.81 -8.45
N VAL A 62 -23.10 5.19 -7.48
CA VAL A 62 -23.32 3.78 -7.09
C VAL A 62 -24.28 3.67 -5.91
N TYR A 63 -24.11 4.48 -4.87
CA TYR A 63 -24.85 4.33 -3.62
C TYR A 63 -26.03 5.31 -3.53
N PRO A 64 -27.27 4.82 -3.28
CA PRO A 64 -28.45 5.68 -3.20
C PRO A 64 -28.41 6.58 -1.95
N ARG A 65 -29.18 7.67 -1.98
CA ARG A 65 -29.25 8.61 -0.86
C ARG A 65 -29.64 7.95 0.47
N SER A 66 -30.53 6.96 0.44
CA SER A 66 -30.97 6.21 1.62
C SER A 66 -29.84 5.46 2.31
N TYR A 67 -28.82 5.01 1.56
CA TYR A 67 -27.61 4.39 2.10
C TYR A 67 -26.84 5.37 2.98
N TRP A 68 -26.61 6.59 2.47
CA TRP A 68 -25.91 7.65 3.21
C TRP A 68 -26.68 8.09 4.45
N GLU A 69 -27.99 8.29 4.33
CA GLU A 69 -28.87 8.65 5.45
C GLU A 69 -28.87 7.61 6.56
N ALA A 70 -28.92 6.31 6.22
CA ALA A 70 -28.87 5.24 7.20
C ALA A 70 -27.54 5.23 7.97
N ASN A 71 -26.43 5.38 7.26
CA ASN A 71 -25.09 5.40 7.87
C ASN A 71 -24.85 6.66 8.72
N VAL A 72 -25.34 7.82 8.30
CA VAL A 72 -25.27 9.06 9.09
C VAL A 72 -26.07 8.93 10.37
N ARG A 73 -27.33 8.45 10.31
CA ARG A 73 -28.15 8.21 11.49
C ARG A 73 -27.47 7.26 12.48
N LYS A 74 -26.93 6.14 11.99
CA LYS A 74 -26.20 5.19 12.84
C LYS A 74 -24.97 5.85 13.49
N SER A 75 -24.21 6.67 12.77
CA SER A 75 -23.08 7.40 13.34
C SER A 75 -23.47 8.38 14.44
N LEU A 76 -24.59 9.08 14.27
CA LEU A 76 -25.13 9.99 15.29
C LEU A 76 -25.66 9.25 16.52
N GLU A 77 -26.32 8.11 16.34
CA GLU A 77 -26.75 7.21 17.42
C GLU A 77 -25.55 6.76 18.26
N VAL A 78 -24.51 6.24 17.60
CA VAL A 78 -23.25 5.80 18.25
C VAL A 78 -22.58 6.95 18.97
N ARG A 79 -22.50 8.14 18.35
CA ARG A 79 -21.93 9.33 18.99
C ARG A 79 -22.63 9.69 20.29
N GLN A 80 -23.95 9.56 20.30
CA GLN A 80 -24.75 9.83 21.50
C GLN A 80 -24.61 8.72 22.56
N GLU A 81 -24.56 7.46 22.14
CA GLU A 81 -24.48 6.32 23.06
C GLU A 81 -23.12 6.23 23.74
N MET A 82 -22.03 6.37 22.98
CA MET A 82 -20.67 6.15 23.47
C MET A 82 -20.08 7.36 24.17
N ASP A 83 -20.45 8.58 23.73
CA ASP A 83 -20.05 9.87 24.31
C ASP A 83 -18.55 9.98 24.64
N TRP A 84 -17.70 9.58 23.66
CA TRP A 84 -16.24 9.56 23.81
C TRP A 84 -15.60 10.96 24.00
N GLY A 85 -16.37 12.02 23.97
CA GLY A 85 -15.88 13.40 24.07
C GLY A 85 -15.08 13.87 22.85
N ILE A 86 -15.32 13.27 21.67
CA ILE A 86 -14.59 13.61 20.44
C ILE A 86 -15.03 14.98 19.91
N PRO A 87 -14.08 15.91 19.64
CA PRO A 87 -14.38 17.20 19.02
C PRO A 87 -15.03 17.04 17.63
N ASP A 88 -15.86 18.00 17.24
CA ASP A 88 -16.61 17.95 15.98
C ASP A 88 -15.73 17.79 14.74
N ARG A 89 -14.57 18.46 14.71
CA ARG A 89 -13.61 18.36 13.59
C ARG A 89 -13.10 16.92 13.42
N GLU A 90 -12.61 16.30 14.49
CA GLU A 90 -12.07 14.92 14.47
C GLU A 90 -13.20 13.94 14.14
N TRP A 91 -14.40 14.16 14.67
CA TRP A 91 -15.54 13.32 14.39
C TRP A 91 -15.99 13.41 12.93
N MET A 92 -16.09 14.64 12.37
CA MET A 92 -16.51 14.86 10.99
C MET A 92 -15.53 14.27 9.96
N HIS A 93 -14.22 14.36 10.21
CA HIS A 93 -13.22 13.89 9.26
C HIS A 93 -12.79 12.45 9.46
N PHE A 94 -12.91 11.88 10.68
CA PHE A 94 -12.29 10.60 11.01
C PHE A 94 -13.26 9.56 11.62
N VAL A 95 -14.54 9.91 11.83
CA VAL A 95 -15.59 8.97 12.23
C VAL A 95 -16.70 8.91 11.19
N LEU A 96 -17.21 10.06 10.77
CA LEU A 96 -18.36 10.16 9.86
C LEU A 96 -18.11 9.51 8.49
N PRO A 97 -16.97 9.73 7.78
CA PRO A 97 -16.74 9.17 6.47
C PRO A 97 -16.73 7.65 6.50
N LEU A 98 -17.40 7.02 5.51
CA LEU A 98 -17.38 5.57 5.34
C LEU A 98 -16.11 5.13 4.63
N ARG A 99 -15.75 5.83 3.56
CA ARG A 99 -14.61 5.47 2.73
C ARG A 99 -13.29 5.64 3.49
N VAL A 100 -12.45 4.63 3.35
CA VAL A 100 -11.10 4.59 3.94
C VAL A 100 -10.06 4.74 2.84
N ASN A 101 -10.18 3.99 1.74
CA ASN A 101 -9.27 4.03 0.60
C ASN A 101 -10.04 3.87 -0.73
N ASN A 102 -9.81 2.79 -1.47
CA ASN A 102 -10.42 2.50 -2.77
C ASN A 102 -11.30 1.24 -2.77
N GLU A 103 -11.64 0.76 -1.60
CA GLU A 103 -12.55 -0.38 -1.39
C GLU A 103 -13.94 -0.13 -1.96
N ASN A 104 -14.69 -1.19 -2.27
CA ASN A 104 -16.12 -1.09 -2.48
C ASN A 104 -16.79 -0.90 -1.11
N LEU A 105 -17.66 0.12 -0.99
CA LEU A 105 -18.41 0.32 0.26
C LEU A 105 -19.48 -0.76 0.41
N ASP A 106 -19.80 -1.07 1.66
CA ASP A 106 -20.82 -2.06 2.05
C ASP A 106 -21.58 -1.59 3.30
N ASP A 107 -22.47 -2.41 3.81
CA ASP A 107 -23.34 -2.10 4.95
C ASP A 107 -22.67 -2.32 6.33
N PHE A 108 -21.34 -2.37 6.39
CA PHE A 108 -20.58 -2.70 7.58
C PHE A 108 -21.02 -1.93 8.83
N ARG A 109 -21.11 -0.60 8.75
CA ARG A 109 -21.46 0.25 9.89
C ARG A 109 -22.83 -0.08 10.44
N THR A 110 -23.83 -0.24 9.60
CA THR A 110 -25.20 -0.56 10.03
C THR A 110 -25.33 -1.98 10.58
N LEU A 111 -24.50 -2.91 10.10
CA LEU A 111 -24.49 -4.30 10.55
C LEU A 111 -23.75 -4.50 11.88
N TYR A 112 -22.62 -3.83 12.08
CA TYR A 112 -21.70 -4.15 13.17
C TYR A 112 -21.61 -3.11 14.29
N ALA A 113 -22.08 -1.86 14.09
CA ALA A 113 -21.93 -0.80 15.10
C ALA A 113 -22.45 -1.20 16.48
N ASP A 114 -23.67 -1.75 16.58
CA ASP A 114 -24.27 -2.13 17.88
C ASP A 114 -23.46 -3.23 18.57
N THR A 115 -22.89 -4.16 17.81
CA THR A 115 -22.06 -5.25 18.37
C THR A 115 -20.75 -4.70 18.89
N LEU A 116 -20.09 -3.82 18.13
CA LEU A 116 -18.84 -3.19 18.52
C LEU A 116 -19.01 -2.26 19.71
N CYS A 117 -20.05 -1.43 19.73
CA CYS A 117 -20.39 -0.57 20.88
C CYS A 117 -20.63 -1.39 22.16
N ARG A 118 -21.39 -2.48 22.08
CA ARG A 118 -21.60 -3.37 23.25
C ARG A 118 -20.30 -3.97 23.75
N ARG A 119 -19.39 -4.35 22.84
CA ARG A 119 -18.10 -4.96 23.18
C ARG A 119 -17.20 -4.03 23.97
N VAL A 120 -17.19 -2.73 23.64
CA VAL A 120 -16.29 -1.75 24.25
C VAL A 120 -16.98 -0.88 25.33
N LYS A 121 -18.20 -1.19 25.68
CA LYS A 121 -19.00 -0.41 26.65
C LYS A 121 -18.33 -0.32 28.02
N GLY A 122 -18.07 0.89 28.49
CA GLY A 122 -17.45 1.15 29.80
C GLY A 122 -15.92 1.09 29.80
N MET A 123 -15.27 0.85 28.67
CA MET A 123 -13.83 0.94 28.51
C MET A 123 -13.37 2.40 28.35
N SER A 124 -12.09 2.67 28.62
CA SER A 124 -11.46 3.92 28.17
C SER A 124 -11.32 3.90 26.65
N LEU A 125 -11.10 5.08 26.04
CA LEU A 125 -10.94 5.19 24.58
C LEU A 125 -9.75 4.34 24.07
N GLU A 126 -8.63 4.36 24.79
CA GLU A 126 -7.45 3.53 24.50
C GLU A 126 -7.79 2.03 24.57
N GLN A 127 -8.42 1.59 25.68
CA GLN A 127 -8.84 0.19 25.83
C GLN A 127 -9.81 -0.24 24.73
N ALA A 128 -10.75 0.63 24.36
CA ALA A 128 -11.72 0.37 23.30
C ALA A 128 -11.03 0.22 21.93
N ALA A 129 -10.05 1.07 21.63
CA ALA A 129 -9.30 0.99 20.38
C ALA A 129 -8.53 -0.34 20.25
N LEU A 130 -7.83 -0.76 21.32
CA LEU A 130 -7.12 -2.03 21.36
C LEU A 130 -8.12 -3.21 21.26
N GLU A 131 -9.25 -3.16 21.97
CA GLU A 131 -10.27 -4.21 21.95
C GLU A 131 -10.92 -4.36 20.57
N ILE A 132 -11.15 -3.26 19.84
CA ILE A 132 -11.64 -3.32 18.45
C ILE A 132 -10.62 -4.00 17.54
N ASN A 133 -9.32 -3.73 17.73
CA ASN A 133 -8.28 -4.39 16.93
C ASN A 133 -8.23 -5.90 17.20
N HIS A 134 -8.38 -6.32 18.45
CA HIS A 134 -8.55 -7.73 18.80
C HIS A 134 -9.79 -8.35 18.13
N TRP A 135 -10.92 -7.63 18.11
CA TRP A 135 -12.09 -8.09 17.38
C TRP A 135 -11.79 -8.24 15.88
N CYS A 136 -11.03 -7.31 15.26
CA CYS A 136 -10.63 -7.44 13.87
C CYS A 136 -9.76 -8.68 13.63
N HIS A 137 -8.86 -9.03 14.55
CA HIS A 137 -8.05 -10.24 14.48
C HIS A 137 -8.90 -11.53 14.59
N GLU A 138 -10.00 -11.51 15.35
CA GLU A 138 -10.99 -12.59 15.35
C GLU A 138 -11.69 -12.77 14.00
N GLN A 139 -11.70 -11.73 13.13
CA GLN A 139 -12.41 -11.76 11.85
C GLN A 139 -11.49 -12.07 10.66
N ALA A 140 -10.28 -11.53 10.64
CA ALA A 140 -9.38 -11.64 9.49
C ALA A 140 -7.89 -11.68 9.90
N THR A 141 -7.06 -12.27 9.05
CA THR A 141 -5.61 -12.28 9.18
C THR A 141 -4.95 -12.04 7.83
N TYR A 142 -3.66 -11.69 7.86
CA TYR A 142 -2.90 -11.36 6.66
C TYR A 142 -2.77 -12.53 5.68
N LYS A 143 -3.01 -12.25 4.42
CA LYS A 143 -2.63 -13.11 3.28
C LYS A 143 -2.38 -12.28 2.03
N PRO A 144 -1.25 -12.47 1.32
CA PRO A 144 -0.99 -11.88 0.02
C PRO A 144 -2.07 -12.30 -1.00
N SER A 145 -2.53 -11.37 -1.82
CA SER A 145 -3.55 -11.62 -2.85
C SER A 145 -3.48 -10.56 -3.95
N ASP A 146 -4.42 -10.56 -4.90
CA ASP A 146 -4.50 -9.56 -5.96
C ASP A 146 -4.67 -8.12 -5.44
N ALA A 147 -4.44 -7.14 -6.32
CA ALA A 147 -4.38 -5.72 -5.96
C ALA A 147 -5.75 -5.08 -5.66
N ARG A 148 -6.89 -5.76 -5.91
CA ARG A 148 -8.22 -5.24 -5.58
C ARG A 148 -8.44 -5.22 -4.07
N THR A 149 -8.96 -4.13 -3.52
CA THR A 149 -9.27 -4.00 -2.09
C THR A 149 -10.71 -4.40 -1.82
N LEU A 150 -10.91 -5.43 -0.99
CA LEU A 150 -12.23 -5.84 -0.49
C LEU A 150 -12.81 -4.80 0.47
N GLY A 151 -14.15 -4.69 0.49
CA GLY A 151 -14.86 -3.99 1.55
C GLY A 151 -14.79 -4.73 2.90
N PRO A 152 -15.10 -4.07 4.03
CA PRO A 152 -15.01 -4.68 5.35
C PRO A 152 -15.82 -5.96 5.54
N VAL A 153 -17.07 -6.01 5.05
CA VAL A 153 -17.91 -7.21 5.15
C VAL A 153 -17.32 -8.35 4.32
N ALA A 154 -16.84 -8.07 3.11
CA ALA A 154 -16.20 -9.06 2.26
C ALA A 154 -14.89 -9.58 2.87
N THR A 155 -14.11 -8.72 3.55
CA THR A 155 -12.89 -9.10 4.27
C THR A 155 -13.21 -10.08 5.41
N ILE A 156 -14.25 -9.81 6.20
CA ILE A 156 -14.75 -10.75 7.24
C ILE A 156 -15.19 -12.07 6.60
N THR A 157 -15.95 -12.03 5.51
CA THR A 157 -16.40 -13.22 4.81
C THR A 157 -15.22 -14.05 4.27
N SER A 158 -14.16 -13.39 3.83
CA SER A 158 -12.91 -14.03 3.41
C SER A 158 -12.14 -14.67 4.56
N GLY A 159 -12.14 -14.05 5.74
CA GLY A 159 -11.24 -14.35 6.85
C GLY A 159 -9.78 -13.98 6.59
N LEU A 160 -9.49 -13.42 5.43
CA LEU A 160 -8.14 -13.13 4.93
C LEU A 160 -8.12 -11.76 4.25
N GLY A 161 -7.03 -11.03 4.43
CA GLY A 161 -6.80 -9.75 3.77
C GLY A 161 -5.32 -9.42 3.63
N ARG A 162 -4.97 -8.54 2.66
CA ARG A 162 -3.67 -7.85 2.69
C ARG A 162 -3.73 -6.72 3.71
N CYS A 163 -2.60 -6.10 4.00
CA CYS A 163 -2.54 -4.93 4.89
C CYS A 163 -3.54 -3.82 4.49
N GLY A 164 -3.85 -3.67 3.18
CA GLY A 164 -4.85 -2.74 2.69
C GLY A 164 -6.27 -3.09 3.12
N GLU A 165 -6.69 -4.37 3.03
CA GLU A 165 -7.99 -4.83 3.49
C GLU A 165 -8.09 -4.84 5.02
N GLU A 166 -7.05 -5.30 5.71
CA GLU A 166 -7.00 -5.32 7.19
C GLU A 166 -7.13 -3.91 7.77
N SER A 167 -6.42 -2.94 7.21
CA SER A 167 -6.51 -1.55 7.66
C SER A 167 -7.85 -0.89 7.31
N VAL A 168 -8.47 -1.24 6.18
CA VAL A 168 -9.84 -0.80 5.85
C VAL A 168 -10.84 -1.37 6.86
N LEU A 169 -10.75 -2.67 7.19
CA LEU A 169 -11.61 -3.31 8.20
C LEU A 169 -11.44 -2.66 9.57
N ALA A 170 -10.20 -2.48 10.02
CA ALA A 170 -9.91 -1.91 11.34
C ALA A 170 -10.38 -0.45 11.46
N VAL A 171 -10.14 0.40 10.44
CA VAL A 171 -10.66 1.77 10.42
C VAL A 171 -12.19 1.80 10.39
N ALA A 172 -12.83 0.94 9.59
CA ALA A 172 -14.29 0.84 9.54
C ALA A 172 -14.87 0.41 10.89
N ALA A 173 -14.26 -0.56 11.58
CA ALA A 173 -14.67 -1.04 12.90
C ALA A 173 -14.54 0.05 13.97
N LEU A 174 -13.42 0.75 14.02
CA LEU A 174 -13.20 1.87 14.94
C LEU A 174 -14.20 3.00 14.71
N ARG A 175 -14.39 3.41 13.45
CA ARG A 175 -15.37 4.44 13.08
C ARG A 175 -16.81 4.01 13.39
N ALA A 176 -17.14 2.73 13.23
CA ALA A 176 -18.46 2.17 13.59
C ALA A 176 -18.70 2.19 15.10
N ALA A 177 -17.66 2.12 15.93
CA ALA A 177 -17.72 2.30 17.38
C ALA A 177 -17.59 3.78 17.82
N GLY A 178 -17.55 4.74 16.88
CA GLY A 178 -17.45 6.17 17.18
C GLY A 178 -16.04 6.66 17.49
N ILE A 179 -15.02 5.84 17.25
CA ILE A 179 -13.60 6.14 17.51
C ILE A 179 -12.95 6.74 16.25
N PRO A 180 -12.35 7.95 16.32
CA PRO A 180 -11.68 8.52 15.16
C PRO A 180 -10.49 7.67 14.75
N ALA A 181 -10.47 7.27 13.48
CA ALA A 181 -9.43 6.43 12.93
C ALA A 181 -9.13 6.79 11.48
N ARG A 182 -7.87 6.57 11.07
CA ARG A 182 -7.41 6.78 9.70
C ARG A 182 -6.42 5.69 9.29
N GLN A 183 -6.44 5.31 8.02
CA GLN A 183 -5.44 4.45 7.42
C GLN A 183 -4.18 5.27 7.17
N VAL A 184 -3.03 4.77 7.59
CA VAL A 184 -1.72 5.31 7.24
C VAL A 184 -1.01 4.29 6.38
N TYR A 185 -0.24 4.74 5.40
CA TYR A 185 0.56 3.84 4.60
C TYR A 185 1.87 4.47 4.13
N THR A 186 2.87 3.62 4.00
CA THR A 186 4.04 3.90 3.20
C THR A 186 3.79 3.31 1.81
N PRO A 187 3.78 4.14 0.76
CA PRO A 187 3.49 3.65 -0.58
C PRO A 187 4.55 2.67 -1.07
N ARG A 188 5.79 2.87 -0.63
CA ARG A 188 6.94 1.99 -0.87
C ARG A 188 7.97 2.16 0.24
N TRP A 189 8.53 1.04 0.70
CA TRP A 189 9.72 1.07 1.55
C TRP A 189 10.97 1.42 0.71
N ALA A 190 11.86 2.23 1.26
CA ALA A 190 13.13 2.54 0.59
C ALA A 190 14.17 1.40 0.73
N HIS A 191 14.10 0.64 1.81
CA HIS A 191 15.10 -0.37 2.16
C HIS A 191 14.75 -1.80 1.70
N THR A 192 13.53 -2.05 1.24
CA THR A 192 13.06 -3.34 0.76
C THR A 192 11.94 -3.17 -0.28
N ASP A 193 11.77 -4.16 -1.16
CA ASP A 193 10.77 -4.11 -2.22
C ASP A 193 9.42 -4.57 -1.67
N ASP A 194 8.73 -3.65 -1.00
CA ASP A 194 7.42 -3.85 -0.39
C ASP A 194 6.77 -2.49 -0.07
N ASN A 195 5.54 -2.54 0.43
CA ASN A 195 4.76 -1.43 0.97
C ASN A 195 4.01 -1.90 2.22
N HIS A 196 3.44 -0.98 2.98
CA HIS A 196 2.62 -1.36 4.13
C HIS A 196 1.53 -0.33 4.43
N ALA A 197 0.42 -0.81 5.00
CA ALA A 197 -0.68 0.01 5.50
C ALA A 197 -1.07 -0.45 6.90
N TRP A 198 -1.39 0.51 7.77
CA TRP A 198 -1.81 0.29 9.15
C TRP A 198 -2.83 1.34 9.59
N VAL A 199 -3.09 1.43 10.88
CA VAL A 199 -4.12 2.32 11.43
C VAL A 199 -3.54 3.29 12.45
N GLU A 200 -4.00 4.53 12.41
CA GLU A 200 -3.92 5.46 13.53
C GLU A 200 -5.29 5.71 14.15
N VAL A 201 -5.32 5.77 15.48
CA VAL A 201 -6.48 6.12 16.29
C VAL A 201 -6.22 7.41 17.07
N TRP A 202 -7.25 8.22 17.24
CA TRP A 202 -7.15 9.46 18.01
C TRP A 202 -7.60 9.21 19.45
N VAL A 203 -6.65 9.27 20.37
CA VAL A 203 -6.86 9.04 21.82
C VAL A 203 -6.23 10.21 22.59
N ASP A 204 -6.96 10.77 23.54
CA ASP A 204 -6.52 11.83 24.44
C ASP A 204 -5.87 13.04 23.73
N GLY A 205 -6.40 13.42 22.57
CA GLY A 205 -5.94 14.57 21.80
C GLY A 205 -4.74 14.32 20.88
N LYS A 206 -4.36 13.06 20.67
CA LYS A 206 -3.19 12.65 19.85
C LYS A 206 -3.53 11.47 18.94
N TRP A 207 -2.79 11.36 17.86
CA TRP A 207 -2.78 10.18 17.01
C TRP A 207 -1.80 9.15 17.56
N HIS A 208 -2.25 7.90 17.66
CA HIS A 208 -1.48 6.73 18.06
C HIS A 208 -1.62 5.66 16.99
N TYR A 209 -0.56 4.91 16.70
CA TYR A 209 -0.61 3.87 15.68
C TYR A 209 -0.78 2.47 16.30
N MET A 210 -1.28 1.55 15.48
CA MET A 210 -1.34 0.11 15.75
C MET A 210 -1.36 -0.68 14.43
N GLY A 211 -0.89 -1.91 14.45
CA GLY A 211 -1.08 -2.87 13.34
C GLY A 211 -2.57 -3.15 13.13
N ALA A 212 -2.99 -3.29 11.89
CA ALA A 212 -4.39 -3.56 11.56
C ALA A 212 -4.66 -5.07 11.59
N CYS A 213 -5.63 -5.53 12.35
CA CYS A 213 -5.88 -6.96 12.63
C CYS A 213 -4.65 -7.67 13.23
N GLU A 214 -3.69 -6.93 13.73
CA GLU A 214 -2.46 -7.38 14.36
C GLU A 214 -2.34 -6.72 15.76
N PRO A 215 -3.19 -7.10 16.73
CA PRO A 215 -3.27 -6.40 18.01
C PRO A 215 -2.04 -6.65 18.88
N GLU A 216 -1.49 -5.54 19.37
CA GLU A 216 -0.44 -5.51 20.38
C GLU A 216 -1.01 -5.14 21.75
N SER A 217 -0.20 -5.27 22.78
CA SER A 217 -0.63 -5.04 24.16
C SER A 217 -0.82 -3.56 24.53
N VAL A 218 -0.28 -2.65 23.73
CA VAL A 218 -0.31 -1.19 23.93
C VAL A 218 -0.37 -0.50 22.58
N LEU A 219 -0.82 0.76 22.55
CA LEU A 219 -0.69 1.63 21.39
C LEU A 219 0.78 2.01 21.14
N ASP A 220 1.08 2.47 19.93
CA ASP A 220 2.43 2.84 19.46
C ASP A 220 3.42 1.66 19.48
N LEU A 221 2.88 0.45 19.35
CA LEU A 221 3.64 -0.78 19.21
C LEU A 221 3.08 -1.58 18.01
N ALA A 222 3.98 -2.01 17.13
CA ALA A 222 3.67 -2.89 16.02
C ALA A 222 4.95 -3.56 15.51
N TRP A 223 4.81 -4.67 14.78
CA TRP A 223 5.94 -5.37 14.19
C TRP A 223 6.80 -4.46 13.29
N PHE A 224 6.21 -3.42 12.72
CA PHE A 224 6.90 -2.50 11.80
C PHE A 224 7.64 -1.34 12.52
N ASN A 225 7.83 -1.38 13.84
CA ASN A 225 8.60 -0.36 14.58
C ASN A 225 10.03 -0.18 14.03
N ALA A 226 10.68 -1.25 13.56
CA ALA A 226 11.97 -1.16 12.90
C ALA A 226 11.85 -0.66 11.45
N PRO A 227 11.03 -1.27 10.56
CA PRO A 227 10.82 -0.79 9.19
C PRO A 227 10.37 0.67 9.08
N VAL A 228 9.48 1.14 9.96
CA VAL A 228 8.95 2.51 9.88
C VAL A 228 10.04 3.55 10.13
N SER A 229 11.09 3.21 10.91
CA SER A 229 12.24 4.10 11.13
C SER A 229 13.03 4.40 9.84
N ARG A 230 12.81 3.60 8.79
CA ARG A 230 13.44 3.69 7.47
C ARG A 230 12.48 4.20 6.38
N ALA A 231 11.33 4.74 6.77
CA ALA A 231 10.36 5.29 5.83
C ALA A 231 10.87 6.59 5.20
N MET A 232 10.55 6.80 3.91
CA MET A 232 10.78 8.08 3.22
C MET A 232 9.52 8.95 3.21
N LEU A 233 8.34 8.33 3.22
CA LEU A 233 7.05 9.01 3.27
C LEU A 233 6.03 8.14 4.01
N LEU A 234 5.28 8.76 4.92
CA LEU A 234 4.10 8.18 5.56
C LEU A 234 2.93 9.11 5.32
N HIS A 235 1.88 8.60 4.72
CA HIS A 235 0.76 9.47 4.36
C HIS A 235 -0.61 8.85 4.65
N THR A 236 -1.61 9.72 4.75
CA THR A 236 -3.01 9.36 4.92
C THR A 236 -3.92 10.29 4.12
N LYS A 237 -5.08 9.80 3.74
CA LYS A 237 -6.14 10.58 3.10
C LYS A 237 -7.18 10.97 4.12
N VAL A 238 -7.40 12.27 4.27
CA VAL A 238 -8.43 12.84 5.13
C VAL A 238 -9.60 13.26 4.26
N TYR A 239 -10.71 12.55 4.36
CA TYR A 239 -11.91 12.85 3.59
C TYR A 239 -12.62 14.11 4.12
N GLY A 240 -13.23 14.84 3.21
CA GLY A 240 -13.83 16.14 3.47
C GLY A 240 -13.05 17.29 2.84
N LYS A 241 -13.76 18.34 2.43
CA LYS A 241 -13.14 19.54 1.87
C LYS A 241 -12.37 20.33 2.95
N ASN A 242 -11.29 20.96 2.51
CA ASN A 242 -10.57 21.99 3.28
C ASN A 242 -10.04 21.53 4.63
N TYR A 243 -9.70 20.25 4.78
CA TYR A 243 -9.05 19.80 6.01
C TYR A 243 -7.77 20.62 6.29
N ASN A 244 -7.65 21.10 7.52
CA ASN A 244 -6.50 21.88 8.00
C ASN A 244 -6.18 21.47 9.45
N GLY A 245 -5.45 20.36 9.59
CA GLY A 245 -5.01 19.82 10.87
C GLY A 245 -3.63 20.31 11.32
N GLY A 246 -2.90 21.01 10.45
CA GLY A 246 -1.53 21.49 10.71
C GLY A 246 -0.43 20.55 10.18
N GLU A 247 -0.78 19.37 9.66
CA GLU A 247 0.16 18.46 9.02
C GLU A 247 0.62 18.98 7.65
N ASP A 248 1.77 18.51 7.16
CA ASP A 248 2.27 18.84 5.83
C ASP A 248 1.34 18.24 4.76
N VAL A 249 0.93 19.07 3.79
CA VAL A 249 -0.03 18.67 2.76
C VAL A 249 0.71 18.22 1.51
N ILE A 250 0.51 16.96 1.12
CA ILE A 250 1.04 16.41 -0.13
C ILE A 250 0.16 16.85 -1.29
N LYS A 251 -1.17 16.69 -1.15
CA LYS A 251 -2.12 16.98 -2.22
C LYS A 251 -3.48 17.39 -1.66
N ARG A 252 -4.14 18.35 -2.31
CA ARG A 252 -5.55 18.70 -2.08
C ARG A 252 -6.38 18.35 -3.30
N THR A 253 -7.52 17.75 -3.06
CA THR A 253 -8.52 17.41 -4.09
C THR A 253 -9.91 17.87 -3.64
N ASP A 254 -10.90 17.72 -4.48
CA ASP A 254 -12.30 18.00 -4.10
C ASP A 254 -12.85 16.96 -3.11
N ALA A 255 -12.27 15.76 -3.02
CA ALA A 255 -12.76 14.68 -2.17
C ALA A 255 -11.97 14.52 -0.87
N TYR A 256 -10.67 14.78 -0.87
CA TYR A 256 -9.80 14.57 0.28
C TYR A 256 -8.58 15.48 0.27
N THR A 257 -7.97 15.63 1.43
CA THR A 257 -6.61 16.16 1.59
C THR A 257 -5.69 14.99 1.93
N GLU A 258 -4.61 14.82 1.15
CA GLU A 258 -3.54 13.88 1.45
C GLU A 258 -2.46 14.59 2.26
N ILE A 259 -2.19 14.08 3.45
CA ILE A 259 -1.27 14.68 4.42
C ILE A 259 -0.11 13.73 4.71
N ASN A 260 1.05 14.30 4.99
CA ASN A 260 2.26 13.60 5.39
C ASN A 260 2.34 13.54 6.92
N VAL A 261 2.33 12.36 7.48
CA VAL A 261 2.34 12.13 8.93
C VAL A 261 3.69 11.65 9.46
N ILE A 262 4.74 11.63 8.63
CA ILE A 262 6.06 11.09 8.96
C ILE A 262 6.65 11.68 10.25
N LYS A 263 6.40 12.98 10.53
CA LYS A 263 6.87 13.67 11.75
C LYS A 263 6.32 13.09 13.05
N GLY A 264 5.21 12.38 12.98
CA GLY A 264 4.62 11.68 14.14
C GLY A 264 5.37 10.41 14.53
N TYR A 265 6.22 9.89 13.65
CA TYR A 265 6.91 8.62 13.83
C TYR A 265 8.41 8.77 13.98
N ILE A 266 9.04 9.51 13.08
CA ILE A 266 10.50 9.55 12.98
C ILE A 266 11.01 10.97 12.71
N PRO A 267 12.29 11.24 13.00
CA PRO A 267 12.97 12.43 12.51
C PRO A 267 12.87 12.52 10.99
N SER A 268 12.48 13.66 10.49
CA SER A 268 12.33 13.92 9.05
C SER A 268 13.04 15.24 8.69
N GLU A 269 13.34 15.40 7.41
CA GLU A 269 13.97 16.61 6.88
C GLU A 269 13.14 17.18 5.72
N ARG A 270 13.25 18.49 5.51
CA ARG A 270 12.68 19.15 4.33
C ARG A 270 13.60 18.95 3.16
N THR A 271 13.25 18.06 2.25
CA THR A 271 13.98 17.86 1.00
C THR A 271 13.52 18.89 -0.04
N VAL A 272 14.47 19.72 -0.50
CA VAL A 272 14.23 20.80 -1.48
C VAL A 272 15.01 20.49 -2.73
N VAL A 273 14.36 20.60 -3.89
CA VAL A 273 14.96 20.39 -5.20
C VAL A 273 14.78 21.63 -6.05
N THR A 274 15.89 22.17 -6.57
CA THR A 274 15.89 23.29 -7.54
C THR A 274 16.01 22.73 -8.96
N VAL A 275 15.07 23.04 -9.82
CA VAL A 275 15.09 22.68 -11.25
C VAL A 275 15.85 23.75 -12.01
N LEU A 276 16.83 23.32 -12.79
CA LEU A 276 17.69 24.18 -13.60
C LEU A 276 17.59 23.80 -15.08
N ASP A 277 17.78 24.79 -15.96
CA ASP A 277 18.08 24.55 -17.38
C ASP A 277 19.57 24.25 -17.58
N ARG A 278 20.00 24.05 -18.82
CA ARG A 278 21.43 23.78 -19.18
C ARG A 278 22.34 24.95 -18.92
N GLU A 279 21.80 26.15 -18.89
CA GLU A 279 22.54 27.40 -18.63
C GLU A 279 22.62 27.70 -17.13
N GLY A 280 21.96 26.89 -16.28
CA GLY A 280 21.91 27.04 -14.81
C GLY A 280 20.85 28.02 -14.33
N ASN A 281 19.91 28.44 -15.17
CA ASN A 281 18.79 29.27 -14.76
C ASN A 281 17.70 28.39 -14.09
N LYS A 282 17.01 28.98 -13.14
CA LYS A 282 15.90 28.32 -12.42
C LYS A 282 14.67 28.18 -13.32
N VAL A 283 14.06 27.01 -13.33
CA VAL A 283 12.91 26.71 -14.19
C VAL A 283 11.64 26.68 -13.34
N GLU A 284 10.73 27.63 -13.58
CA GLU A 284 9.38 27.64 -13.00
C GLU A 284 8.44 26.72 -13.77
N GLY A 285 7.46 26.10 -13.06
CA GLY A 285 6.39 25.28 -13.65
C GLY A 285 6.89 23.95 -14.25
N ALA A 286 8.11 23.52 -13.91
CA ALA A 286 8.56 22.18 -14.22
C ALA A 286 7.87 21.17 -13.28
N ARG A 287 7.41 20.05 -13.81
CA ARG A 287 6.96 18.94 -13.01
C ARG A 287 8.14 18.30 -12.30
N VAL A 288 8.00 18.02 -11.01
CA VAL A 288 9.03 17.42 -10.16
C VAL A 288 8.39 16.22 -9.45
N ASP A 289 8.75 15.03 -9.90
CA ASP A 289 8.31 13.77 -9.32
C ASP A 289 9.35 13.28 -8.31
N PHE A 290 8.91 13.09 -7.06
CA PHE A 290 9.69 12.47 -6.00
C PHE A 290 9.46 10.97 -6.04
N GLY A 291 10.52 10.20 -6.28
CA GLY A 291 10.49 8.76 -6.45
C GLY A 291 11.28 8.01 -5.39
N ILE A 292 10.80 6.81 -5.04
CA ILE A 292 11.50 5.83 -4.22
C ILE A 292 11.84 4.64 -5.12
N TYR A 293 13.09 4.15 -5.05
CA TYR A 293 13.44 2.89 -5.72
C TYR A 293 12.77 1.71 -5.00
N ASN A 294 11.93 0.99 -5.72
CA ASN A 294 11.23 -0.18 -5.20
C ASN A 294 10.72 -1.02 -6.38
N TYR A 295 10.81 -2.34 -6.33
CA TYR A 295 10.49 -3.25 -7.44
C TYR A 295 11.20 -2.86 -8.75
N ALA A 296 12.47 -2.49 -8.63
CA ALA A 296 13.32 -2.05 -9.73
C ALA A 296 12.75 -0.87 -10.55
N GLU A 297 11.87 -0.05 -9.97
CA GLU A 297 11.35 1.18 -10.57
C GLU A 297 11.58 2.40 -9.66
N PHE A 298 11.46 3.60 -10.20
CA PHE A 298 11.37 4.83 -9.42
C PHE A 298 9.90 5.17 -9.17
N TYR A 299 9.32 4.50 -8.16
CA TYR A 299 7.91 4.67 -7.82
C TYR A 299 7.65 6.10 -7.34
N ARG A 300 6.82 6.84 -8.07
CA ARG A 300 6.45 8.23 -7.74
C ARG A 300 5.54 8.28 -6.52
N VAL A 301 6.01 8.94 -5.44
CA VAL A 301 5.26 9.11 -4.19
C VAL A 301 4.64 10.50 -4.03
N ALA A 302 5.20 11.51 -4.69
CA ALA A 302 4.66 12.86 -4.74
C ALA A 302 5.05 13.55 -6.05
N SER A 303 4.25 14.52 -6.49
CA SER A 303 4.49 15.30 -7.71
C SER A 303 4.08 16.75 -7.47
N TYR A 304 4.95 17.69 -7.80
CA TYR A 304 4.73 19.11 -7.66
C TYR A 304 5.14 19.85 -8.93
N LEU A 305 4.66 21.07 -9.09
CA LEU A 305 5.23 22.01 -10.03
C LEU A 305 6.23 22.90 -9.30
N SER A 306 7.40 23.15 -9.90
CA SER A 306 8.38 24.08 -9.34
C SER A 306 7.82 25.50 -9.30
N GLY A 307 8.05 26.21 -8.21
CA GLY A 307 7.63 27.61 -8.02
C GLY A 307 8.44 28.62 -8.83
N HIS A 308 8.16 29.91 -8.64
CA HIS A 308 8.93 31.01 -9.26
C HIS A 308 10.43 30.98 -8.94
N ASP A 309 10.79 30.39 -7.80
CA ASP A 309 12.18 30.16 -7.40
C ASP A 309 12.79 28.89 -8.00
N GLY A 310 12.07 28.21 -8.89
CA GLY A 310 12.44 26.94 -9.50
C GLY A 310 12.42 25.75 -8.53
N GLN A 311 11.84 25.87 -7.34
CA GLN A 311 11.92 24.86 -6.31
C GLN A 311 10.62 24.06 -6.14
N ALA A 312 10.79 22.79 -5.77
CA ALA A 312 9.77 21.93 -5.20
C ALA A 312 10.29 21.29 -3.91
N ALA A 313 9.42 21.00 -2.94
CA ALA A 313 9.88 20.51 -1.65
C ALA A 313 8.86 19.55 -1.02
N LEU A 314 9.38 18.53 -0.29
CA LEU A 314 8.64 17.50 0.44
C LEU A 314 9.34 17.21 1.77
N ASP A 315 8.60 16.97 2.84
CA ASP A 315 9.18 16.43 4.07
C ASP A 315 9.39 14.92 3.90
N THR A 316 10.62 14.44 4.11
CA THR A 316 11.00 13.04 3.86
C THR A 316 11.74 12.44 5.05
N GLY A 317 11.86 11.12 5.10
CA GLY A 317 12.87 10.46 5.93
C GLY A 317 14.29 10.87 5.52
N ILE A 318 15.27 10.55 6.37
CA ILE A 318 16.68 10.95 6.18
C ILE A 318 17.39 9.90 5.28
N GLY A 319 17.03 9.87 4.02
CA GLY A 319 17.57 8.99 2.99
C GLY A 319 17.49 9.61 1.60
N ASP A 320 17.96 8.89 0.59
CA ASP A 320 17.96 9.37 -0.79
C ASP A 320 16.62 9.10 -1.48
N MET A 321 16.12 10.08 -2.22
CA MET A 321 15.05 9.95 -3.21
C MET A 321 15.60 10.13 -4.63
N VAL A 322 14.89 9.62 -5.61
CA VAL A 322 15.16 9.86 -7.03
C VAL A 322 14.19 10.92 -7.53
N ILE A 323 14.72 11.96 -8.15
CA ILE A 323 13.93 13.00 -8.78
C ILE A 323 13.90 12.79 -10.28
N LEU A 324 12.70 12.79 -10.84
CA LEU A 324 12.47 12.99 -12.27
C LEU A 324 11.79 14.35 -12.45
N ALA A 325 12.51 15.31 -13.01
CA ALA A 325 11.93 16.60 -13.35
C ALA A 325 11.71 16.70 -14.85
N SER A 326 10.60 17.30 -15.27
CA SER A 326 10.29 17.49 -16.70
C SER A 326 9.57 18.80 -16.96
N LYS A 327 9.82 19.37 -18.15
CA LYS A 327 9.07 20.49 -18.72
C LYS A 327 9.15 20.43 -20.23
N ASP A 328 7.99 20.50 -20.88
CA ASP A 328 7.86 20.30 -22.33
C ASP A 328 8.50 18.95 -22.72
N SER A 329 9.38 18.91 -23.71
CA SER A 329 10.09 17.69 -24.10
C SER A 329 11.46 17.49 -23.40
N LEU A 330 11.78 18.29 -22.38
CA LEU A 330 13.03 18.21 -21.62
C LEU A 330 12.79 17.51 -20.27
N PHE A 331 13.79 16.77 -19.82
CA PHE A 331 13.77 16.17 -18.50
C PHE A 331 15.15 16.02 -17.88
N GLY A 332 15.19 15.74 -16.56
CA GLY A 332 16.40 15.46 -15.82
C GLY A 332 16.15 14.42 -14.74
N ILE A 333 17.15 13.63 -14.39
CA ILE A 333 17.12 12.64 -13.32
C ILE A 333 18.28 12.90 -12.36
N ALA A 334 18.01 12.89 -11.05
CA ALA A 334 19.03 13.05 -10.03
C ALA A 334 18.60 12.33 -8.73
N THR A 335 19.56 11.99 -7.87
CA THR A 335 19.27 11.66 -6.46
C THR A 335 19.23 12.95 -5.63
N CYS A 336 18.42 12.98 -4.58
CA CYS A 336 18.31 14.12 -3.68
C CYS A 336 18.19 13.69 -2.22
N ARG A 337 18.73 14.54 -1.33
CA ARG A 337 18.61 14.40 0.13
C ARG A 337 18.78 15.77 0.78
N GLY A 338 17.92 16.14 1.72
CA GLY A 338 18.01 17.41 2.45
C GLY A 338 17.72 18.63 1.57
N LYS A 339 18.39 19.77 1.83
CA LYS A 339 17.98 21.09 1.32
C LYS A 339 18.65 21.54 0.02
N ASP A 340 19.85 21.08 -0.26
CA ASP A 340 20.70 21.66 -1.31
C ASP A 340 20.82 20.73 -2.51
N ASN A 341 19.69 20.48 -3.19
CA ASN A 341 19.66 19.61 -4.34
C ASN A 341 19.29 20.39 -5.61
N SER A 342 19.79 19.92 -6.75
CA SER A 342 19.40 20.41 -8.05
C SER A 342 19.20 19.27 -9.04
N VAL A 343 18.30 19.48 -9.99
CA VAL A 343 18.12 18.63 -11.15
C VAL A 343 18.16 19.51 -12.40
N VAL A 344 18.97 19.11 -13.38
CA VAL A 344 19.13 19.85 -14.64
C VAL A 344 18.29 19.19 -15.73
N LEU A 345 17.47 19.98 -16.43
CA LEU A 345 16.73 19.54 -17.60
C LEU A 345 17.67 19.46 -18.83
N ASP A 346 18.59 18.49 -18.81
CA ASP A 346 19.66 18.35 -19.81
C ASP A 346 19.39 17.24 -20.85
N LYS A 347 18.30 16.47 -20.68
CA LYS A 347 17.90 15.39 -21.58
C LYS A 347 16.63 15.76 -22.34
N ARG A 348 16.48 15.18 -23.54
CA ARG A 348 15.27 15.34 -24.36
C ARG A 348 14.58 14.01 -24.55
N LEU A 349 13.25 14.01 -24.59
CA LEU A 349 12.48 12.81 -24.96
C LEU A 349 12.92 12.27 -26.32
N GLY A 350 13.10 10.95 -26.42
CA GLY A 350 13.68 10.27 -27.57
C GLY A 350 15.22 10.21 -27.61
N GLN A 351 15.91 10.92 -26.72
CA GLN A 351 17.38 10.85 -26.59
C GLN A 351 17.79 9.63 -25.77
N GLU A 352 18.62 8.76 -26.35
CA GLU A 352 19.22 7.64 -25.62
C GLU A 352 20.34 8.12 -24.70
N PHE A 353 20.34 7.64 -23.47
CA PHE A 353 21.39 7.89 -22.49
C PHE A 353 21.46 6.74 -21.47
N SER A 354 22.54 6.71 -20.68
CA SER A 354 22.64 5.87 -19.49
C SER A 354 23.18 6.66 -18.30
N LEU A 355 22.79 6.25 -17.09
CA LEU A 355 23.16 6.90 -15.83
C LEU A 355 23.26 5.86 -14.72
N ASP A 356 24.30 5.96 -13.90
CA ASP A 356 24.48 5.16 -12.69
C ASP A 356 24.07 5.96 -11.45
N LEU A 357 23.27 5.36 -10.59
CA LEU A 357 22.84 5.95 -9.33
C LEU A 357 23.17 5.01 -8.18
N THR A 358 23.55 5.57 -7.03
CA THR A 358 23.56 4.87 -5.74
C THR A 358 22.53 5.55 -4.84
N ILE A 359 21.61 4.76 -4.27
CA ILE A 359 20.46 5.24 -3.52
C ILE A 359 20.56 4.62 -2.12
N VAL A 360 20.66 5.46 -1.10
CA VAL A 360 20.87 5.06 0.30
C VAL A 360 19.60 5.34 1.10
N PRO A 361 18.92 4.32 1.66
CA PRO A 361 17.74 4.51 2.49
C PRO A 361 18.11 5.09 3.87
N PRO A 362 17.14 5.55 4.68
CA PRO A 362 17.38 5.92 6.06
C PRO A 362 18.00 4.78 6.88
N VAL A 363 18.83 5.12 7.85
CA VAL A 363 19.41 4.16 8.79
C VAL A 363 18.33 3.64 9.73
N GLU A 364 18.39 2.35 10.07
CA GLU A 364 17.44 1.73 10.99
C GLU A 364 17.66 2.27 12.42
N ASN A 365 16.60 2.79 13.01
CA ASN A 365 16.53 3.24 14.38
C ASN A 365 15.13 2.89 14.94
N PRO A 366 14.92 1.65 15.40
CA PRO A 366 13.60 1.15 15.78
C PRO A 366 12.92 2.03 16.84
N LEU A 367 11.61 2.22 16.69
CA LEU A 367 10.80 2.87 17.71
C LEU A 367 10.80 2.04 19.00
N GLU A 368 10.69 2.75 20.14
CA GLU A 368 10.78 2.14 21.46
C GLU A 368 9.58 1.23 21.74
N ASP A 369 9.84 0.01 22.19
CA ASP A 369 8.82 -0.89 22.74
C ASP A 369 8.65 -0.61 24.25
N ARG A 370 7.48 -0.13 24.63
CA ARG A 370 7.13 0.25 26.01
C ARG A 370 6.31 -0.81 26.73
N SER A 371 6.03 -1.95 26.07
CA SER A 371 5.28 -3.03 26.68
C SER A 371 6.11 -3.83 27.69
N SER A 372 5.48 -4.31 28.75
CA SER A 372 6.11 -5.25 29.69
C SER A 372 5.99 -6.69 29.17
N GLU A 373 6.92 -7.55 29.61
CA GLU A 373 6.90 -8.97 29.25
C GLU A 373 5.56 -9.66 29.66
N ALA A 374 4.97 -9.26 30.79
CA ALA A 374 3.67 -9.76 31.23
C ALA A 374 2.53 -9.37 30.27
N GLN A 375 2.56 -8.16 29.72
CA GLN A 375 1.60 -7.71 28.73
C GLN A 375 1.76 -8.49 27.42
N LYS A 376 2.98 -8.69 26.96
CA LYS A 376 3.27 -9.50 25.76
C LYS A 376 2.78 -10.94 25.90
N GLU A 377 3.05 -11.57 27.04
CA GLU A 377 2.61 -12.94 27.28
C GLU A 377 1.08 -13.07 27.33
N LEU A 378 0.39 -12.09 27.95
CA LEU A 378 -1.07 -12.05 27.98
C LEU A 378 -1.65 -11.88 26.57
N ASN A 379 -1.07 -10.97 25.79
CA ASN A 379 -1.46 -10.72 24.40
C ASN A 379 -1.27 -11.97 23.54
N ALA A 380 -0.10 -12.61 23.59
CA ALA A 380 0.18 -13.83 22.85
C ALA A 380 -0.81 -14.97 23.15
N ARG A 381 -1.19 -15.16 24.43
CA ARG A 381 -2.22 -16.15 24.81
C ARG A 381 -3.60 -15.81 24.23
N ARG A 382 -3.93 -14.52 24.18
CA ARG A 382 -5.20 -14.05 23.61
C ARG A 382 -5.26 -14.28 22.11
N LEU A 383 -4.19 -13.97 21.39
CA LEU A 383 -4.10 -14.20 19.94
C LEU A 383 -4.36 -15.65 19.55
N ILE A 384 -3.83 -16.62 20.30
CA ILE A 384 -4.11 -18.06 20.07
C ILE A 384 -5.61 -18.38 20.19
N GLN A 385 -6.32 -17.74 21.14
CA GLN A 385 -7.77 -17.93 21.28
C GLN A 385 -8.52 -17.29 20.11
N GLU A 386 -8.12 -16.10 19.68
CA GLU A 386 -8.70 -15.37 18.56
C GLU A 386 -8.48 -16.10 17.22
N ASP A 387 -7.31 -16.70 17.01
CA ASP A 387 -7.05 -17.59 15.88
C ASP A 387 -8.06 -18.76 15.83
N SER A 388 -8.38 -19.32 16.98
CA SER A 388 -9.36 -20.41 17.07
C SER A 388 -10.79 -19.92 16.78
N ILE A 389 -11.14 -18.70 17.19
CA ILE A 389 -12.42 -18.06 16.86
C ILE A 389 -12.51 -17.85 15.35
N ARG A 390 -11.50 -17.22 14.73
CA ARG A 390 -11.45 -16.96 13.29
C ARG A 390 -11.56 -18.25 12.49
N ALA A 391 -10.83 -19.30 12.88
CA ALA A 391 -10.88 -20.60 12.21
C ALA A 391 -12.25 -21.30 12.30
N SER A 392 -13.10 -20.90 13.25
CA SER A 392 -14.47 -21.42 13.38
C SER A 392 -15.50 -20.74 12.48
N HIS A 393 -15.15 -19.58 11.90
CA HIS A 393 -16.06 -18.84 11.04
C HIS A 393 -16.16 -19.50 9.65
N PRO A 394 -17.36 -19.55 9.04
CA PRO A 394 -17.52 -20.02 7.68
C PRO A 394 -16.98 -18.99 6.69
N HIS A 395 -16.29 -19.47 5.66
CA HIS A 395 -15.76 -18.65 4.58
C HIS A 395 -16.40 -19.07 3.24
N PRO A 396 -17.69 -18.73 3.01
CA PRO A 396 -18.41 -19.15 1.83
C PRO A 396 -17.83 -18.50 0.56
N ARG A 397 -17.82 -19.27 -0.53
CA ARG A 397 -17.45 -18.80 -1.87
C ARG A 397 -18.54 -19.15 -2.84
N LYS A 398 -18.80 -18.24 -3.79
CA LYS A 398 -19.76 -18.50 -4.86
C LYS A 398 -19.16 -19.48 -5.89
N ASN A 399 -20.02 -20.23 -6.55
CA ASN A 399 -19.63 -21.03 -7.70
C ASN A 399 -19.94 -20.26 -8.99
N ALA A 400 -18.93 -19.91 -9.73
CA ALA A 400 -19.03 -19.13 -10.96
C ALA A 400 -18.18 -19.74 -12.09
N VAL A 401 -18.29 -21.05 -12.29
CA VAL A 401 -17.55 -21.79 -13.32
C VAL A 401 -17.82 -21.19 -14.71
N GLY A 402 -16.73 -20.90 -15.44
CA GLY A 402 -16.82 -20.35 -16.79
C GLY A 402 -16.92 -18.81 -16.86
N LEU A 403 -16.99 -18.09 -15.73
CA LEU A 403 -17.05 -16.63 -15.71
C LEU A 403 -15.70 -15.95 -15.49
N TYR A 404 -14.63 -16.71 -15.29
CA TYR A 404 -13.26 -16.18 -15.12
C TYR A 404 -13.14 -15.09 -14.04
N LEU A 405 -13.71 -15.36 -12.87
CA LEU A 405 -13.67 -14.51 -11.70
C LEU A 405 -12.48 -14.87 -10.81
N SER A 406 -11.89 -13.87 -10.13
CA SER A 406 -10.82 -14.07 -9.16
C SER A 406 -11.35 -14.69 -7.86
N GLU A 407 -10.43 -15.17 -7.01
CA GLU A 407 -10.79 -15.66 -5.68
C GLU A 407 -11.55 -14.62 -4.84
N LYS A 408 -11.16 -13.34 -4.96
CA LYS A 408 -11.86 -12.23 -4.29
C LYS A 408 -13.25 -11.96 -4.87
N ASP A 409 -13.39 -12.07 -6.18
CA ASP A 409 -14.70 -11.92 -6.82
C ASP A 409 -15.70 -12.99 -6.35
N LEU A 410 -15.22 -14.23 -6.14
CA LEU A 410 -16.06 -15.33 -5.65
C LEU A 410 -16.54 -15.13 -4.18
N ILE A 411 -15.98 -14.17 -3.45
CA ILE A 411 -16.40 -13.82 -2.10
C ILE A 411 -17.54 -12.80 -2.14
N ASP A 412 -17.42 -11.75 -2.96
CA ASP A 412 -18.31 -10.59 -2.93
C ASP A 412 -19.24 -10.45 -4.15
N VAL A 413 -19.16 -11.33 -5.14
CA VAL A 413 -20.10 -11.32 -6.27
C VAL A 413 -21.52 -11.69 -5.82
N SER A 414 -22.50 -10.90 -6.26
CA SER A 414 -23.91 -11.21 -5.98
C SER A 414 -24.49 -12.22 -6.96
N ASP A 415 -25.59 -12.88 -6.56
CA ASP A 415 -26.29 -13.83 -7.44
C ASP A 415 -26.87 -13.12 -8.67
N GLU A 416 -27.32 -11.86 -8.53
CA GLU A 416 -27.84 -11.04 -9.63
C GLU A 416 -26.76 -10.76 -10.69
N VAL A 417 -25.49 -10.58 -10.28
CA VAL A 417 -24.36 -10.43 -11.24
C VAL A 417 -24.09 -11.72 -11.98
N LEU A 418 -24.16 -12.87 -11.28
CA LEU A 418 -23.97 -14.17 -11.90
C LEU A 418 -25.09 -14.49 -12.92
N GLU A 419 -26.34 -14.18 -12.59
CA GLU A 419 -27.48 -14.31 -13.48
C GLU A 419 -27.35 -13.37 -14.69
N ASP A 420 -27.01 -12.10 -14.47
CA ASP A 420 -26.80 -11.11 -15.54
C ASP A 420 -25.67 -11.51 -16.49
N ALA A 421 -24.58 -12.08 -15.96
CA ALA A 421 -23.45 -12.53 -16.78
C ALA A 421 -23.83 -13.65 -17.76
N HIS A 422 -24.84 -14.47 -17.44
CA HIS A 422 -25.37 -15.52 -18.29
C HIS A 422 -26.54 -15.07 -19.21
N PHE A 423 -26.97 -13.81 -19.08
CA PHE A 423 -28.11 -13.31 -19.86
C PHE A 423 -27.83 -13.38 -21.37
N GLU A 424 -28.64 -14.23 -22.08
CA GLU A 424 -28.53 -14.50 -23.54
C GLU A 424 -27.08 -14.79 -24.00
N GLN A 425 -26.27 -15.45 -23.14
CA GLN A 425 -24.85 -15.69 -23.42
C GLN A 425 -24.63 -17.15 -23.83
N THR A 426 -24.01 -17.37 -24.98
CA THR A 426 -23.61 -18.69 -25.51
C THR A 426 -22.11 -18.85 -25.72
N SER A 427 -21.35 -17.76 -25.63
CA SER A 427 -19.91 -17.79 -25.78
C SER A 427 -19.22 -18.43 -24.54
N THR A 428 -18.04 -18.98 -24.76
CA THR A 428 -17.10 -19.42 -23.70
C THR A 428 -15.84 -18.57 -23.67
N ASP A 429 -15.76 -17.52 -24.50
CA ASP A 429 -14.60 -16.64 -24.56
C ASP A 429 -14.53 -15.76 -23.31
N PRO A 430 -13.42 -15.80 -22.53
CA PRO A 430 -13.28 -14.98 -21.33
C PRO A 430 -13.44 -13.48 -21.58
N TYR A 431 -13.05 -13.02 -22.77
CA TYR A 431 -13.13 -11.61 -23.16
C TYR A 431 -14.55 -11.16 -23.59
N ILE A 432 -15.51 -12.07 -23.53
CA ILE A 432 -16.95 -11.81 -23.71
C ILE A 432 -17.70 -12.09 -22.39
N VAL A 433 -17.50 -13.30 -21.81
CA VAL A 433 -18.37 -13.79 -20.74
C VAL A 433 -18.07 -13.20 -19.36
N SER A 434 -16.81 -12.84 -19.09
CA SER A 434 -16.45 -12.35 -17.77
C SER A 434 -17.19 -11.05 -17.41
N PRO A 435 -17.86 -10.98 -16.25
CA PRO A 435 -18.44 -9.75 -15.76
C PRO A 435 -17.38 -8.81 -15.18
N ARG A 436 -16.17 -9.31 -14.83
CA ARG A 436 -15.04 -8.51 -14.35
C ARG A 436 -14.26 -7.90 -15.52
N ILE A 437 -14.00 -6.61 -15.45
CA ILE A 437 -13.21 -5.88 -16.46
C ILE A 437 -11.89 -5.41 -15.86
N GLU A 438 -11.91 -4.68 -14.73
CA GLU A 438 -10.73 -4.24 -13.98
C GLU A 438 -10.93 -4.43 -12.46
N ARG A 439 -11.24 -3.37 -11.72
CA ARG A 439 -11.41 -3.37 -10.25
C ARG A 439 -12.73 -2.73 -9.80
N GLU A 440 -13.65 -2.51 -10.72
CA GLU A 440 -14.95 -1.92 -10.45
C GLU A 440 -15.78 -2.79 -9.49
N ALA A 441 -16.74 -2.18 -8.79
CA ALA A 441 -17.75 -2.96 -8.09
C ALA A 441 -18.56 -3.79 -9.09
N LEU A 442 -18.71 -5.09 -8.83
CA LEU A 442 -19.53 -5.96 -9.68
C LEU A 442 -21.01 -5.63 -9.48
N ILE A 443 -21.57 -4.99 -10.47
CA ILE A 443 -23.00 -4.65 -10.58
C ILE A 443 -23.52 -5.16 -11.93
N PRO A 444 -24.74 -5.71 -11.99
CA PRO A 444 -25.35 -6.18 -13.26
C PRO A 444 -25.33 -5.11 -14.36
N PHE A 445 -24.84 -5.46 -15.55
CA PHE A 445 -24.77 -4.52 -16.67
C PHE A 445 -25.11 -5.13 -18.04
N ARG A 446 -24.94 -6.45 -18.21
CA ARG A 446 -25.07 -7.12 -19.50
C ARG A 446 -26.48 -6.99 -20.06
N GLN A 447 -27.50 -7.39 -19.31
CA GLN A 447 -28.89 -7.29 -19.74
C GLN A 447 -29.28 -5.85 -20.05
N LEU A 448 -28.86 -4.90 -19.19
CA LEU A 448 -29.11 -3.47 -19.39
C LEU A 448 -28.52 -3.00 -20.73
N LEU A 449 -27.20 -3.20 -20.91
CA LEU A 449 -26.50 -2.68 -22.09
C LEU A 449 -26.92 -3.42 -23.37
N ARG A 450 -27.11 -4.75 -23.33
CA ARG A 450 -27.61 -5.54 -24.45
C ARG A 450 -28.98 -5.09 -24.94
N THR A 451 -29.82 -4.64 -24.01
CA THR A 451 -31.17 -4.14 -24.32
C THR A 451 -31.18 -2.68 -24.79
N GLU A 452 -30.40 -1.82 -24.16
CA GLU A 452 -30.48 -0.36 -24.35
C GLU A 452 -29.54 0.16 -25.46
N ALA A 453 -28.35 -0.43 -25.65
CA ALA A 453 -27.40 0.05 -26.63
C ALA A 453 -27.93 -0.02 -28.06
N PRO A 454 -28.58 -1.13 -28.54
CA PRO A 454 -29.18 -1.16 -29.88
C PRO A 454 -30.29 -0.13 -30.07
N LYS A 455 -31.09 0.18 -29.03
CA LYS A 455 -32.11 1.23 -29.07
C LYS A 455 -31.52 2.62 -29.24
N ALA A 456 -30.31 2.82 -28.69
CA ALA A 456 -29.53 4.06 -28.84
C ALA A 456 -28.76 4.11 -30.18
N GLY A 457 -28.92 3.11 -31.08
CA GLY A 457 -28.22 3.03 -32.35
C GLY A 457 -26.80 2.47 -32.24
N ILE A 458 -26.44 1.79 -31.16
CA ILE A 458 -25.10 1.27 -30.88
C ILE A 458 -25.06 -0.23 -31.15
N ARG A 459 -24.31 -0.65 -32.21
CA ARG A 459 -24.22 -2.06 -32.66
C ARG A 459 -22.80 -2.45 -33.09
N SER A 460 -21.87 -1.48 -33.25
CA SER A 460 -20.51 -1.70 -33.71
C SER A 460 -19.51 -0.96 -32.80
N VAL A 461 -18.23 -1.29 -32.93
CA VAL A 461 -17.13 -0.65 -32.18
C VAL A 461 -17.06 0.85 -32.49
N GLU A 462 -17.26 1.24 -33.75
CA GLU A 462 -17.25 2.63 -34.18
C GLU A 462 -18.40 3.42 -33.54
N GLU A 463 -19.62 2.82 -33.48
CA GLU A 463 -20.77 3.43 -32.84
C GLU A 463 -20.60 3.53 -31.31
N ILE A 464 -19.99 2.51 -30.68
CA ILE A 464 -19.60 2.57 -29.26
C ILE A 464 -18.62 3.72 -29.01
N THR A 465 -17.58 3.81 -29.83
CA THR A 465 -16.53 4.85 -29.70
C THR A 465 -17.12 6.23 -29.86
N ALA A 466 -17.94 6.44 -30.90
CA ALA A 466 -18.62 7.71 -31.13
C ALA A 466 -19.57 8.08 -29.97
N PHE A 467 -20.34 7.11 -29.48
CA PHE A 467 -21.25 7.34 -28.35
C PHE A 467 -20.48 7.74 -27.07
N LEU A 468 -19.39 7.03 -26.73
CA LEU A 468 -18.61 7.30 -25.53
C LEU A 468 -17.92 8.67 -25.58
N ARG A 469 -17.43 9.06 -26.76
CA ARG A 469 -16.84 10.38 -26.98
C ARG A 469 -17.87 11.50 -26.88
N ASP A 470 -19.02 11.33 -27.51
CA ASP A 470 -19.98 12.41 -27.76
C ASP A 470 -21.06 12.50 -26.66
N SER A 471 -21.31 11.43 -25.91
CA SER A 471 -22.44 11.33 -24.98
C SER A 471 -22.06 11.07 -23.51
N ILE A 472 -20.80 10.76 -23.21
CA ILE A 472 -20.33 10.55 -21.83
C ILE A 472 -19.49 11.77 -21.41
N ARG A 473 -19.96 12.48 -20.39
CA ARG A 473 -19.22 13.59 -19.78
C ARG A 473 -18.09 13.08 -18.91
N LEU A 474 -16.85 13.53 -19.16
CA LEU A 474 -15.72 13.24 -18.31
C LEU A 474 -15.63 14.19 -17.12
N SER A 475 -15.42 13.65 -15.94
CA SER A 475 -15.36 14.37 -14.67
C SER A 475 -14.24 13.80 -13.77
N ASP A 476 -13.01 13.71 -14.31
CA ASP A 476 -11.85 13.13 -13.62
C ASP A 476 -11.53 13.85 -12.30
N SER A 477 -11.70 15.19 -12.25
CA SER A 477 -11.46 15.98 -11.03
C SER A 477 -12.39 15.58 -9.86
N ARG A 478 -13.58 15.03 -10.15
CA ARG A 478 -14.51 14.51 -9.15
C ARG A 478 -14.20 13.08 -8.69
N ASN A 479 -13.22 12.42 -9.32
CA ASN A 479 -12.78 11.07 -8.97
C ASN A 479 -11.26 11.00 -8.71
N PRO A 480 -10.70 11.83 -7.82
CA PRO A 480 -9.26 11.95 -7.63
C PRO A 480 -8.59 10.70 -7.04
N GLN A 481 -9.39 9.76 -6.49
CA GLN A 481 -8.92 8.45 -6.00
C GLN A 481 -8.84 7.42 -7.11
N GLY A 482 -9.42 7.69 -8.28
CA GLY A 482 -9.50 6.74 -9.37
C GLY A 482 -10.36 5.51 -9.03
N LEU A 483 -11.48 5.70 -8.30
CA LEU A 483 -12.46 4.65 -8.07
C LEU A 483 -13.01 4.18 -9.41
N ARG A 484 -13.11 2.88 -9.60
CA ARG A 484 -13.67 2.34 -10.83
C ARG A 484 -15.19 2.37 -10.77
N ILE A 485 -15.80 3.19 -11.62
CA ILE A 485 -17.27 3.30 -11.68
C ILE A 485 -17.82 2.13 -12.48
N PRO A 486 -18.78 1.36 -11.94
CA PRO A 486 -19.39 0.25 -12.65
C PRO A 486 -20.06 0.69 -13.97
N PRO A 487 -20.04 -0.15 -15.02
CA PRO A 487 -20.59 0.18 -16.33
C PRO A 487 -22.04 0.67 -16.30
N ALA A 488 -22.91 -0.01 -15.54
CA ALA A 488 -24.30 0.36 -15.40
C ALA A 488 -24.52 1.76 -14.81
N ALA A 489 -23.64 2.19 -13.88
CA ALA A 489 -23.69 3.49 -13.26
C ALA A 489 -23.28 4.60 -14.25
N SER A 490 -22.15 4.43 -14.94
CA SER A 490 -21.69 5.35 -15.98
C SER A 490 -22.70 5.47 -17.14
N TRP A 491 -23.29 4.35 -17.57
CA TRP A 491 -24.32 4.32 -18.62
C TRP A 491 -25.56 5.14 -18.23
N LYS A 492 -26.08 4.93 -17.02
CA LYS A 492 -27.30 5.62 -16.55
C LYS A 492 -27.06 7.12 -16.33
N ALA A 493 -25.92 7.47 -15.76
CA ALA A 493 -25.58 8.86 -15.43
C ALA A 493 -25.13 9.69 -16.64
N ARG A 494 -24.66 9.07 -17.71
CA ARG A 494 -23.94 9.73 -18.83
C ARG A 494 -22.73 10.54 -18.35
N GLU A 495 -22.14 10.11 -17.26
CA GLU A 495 -20.97 10.73 -16.62
C GLU A 495 -20.01 9.65 -16.13
N SER A 496 -18.71 9.88 -16.30
CA SER A 496 -17.65 8.95 -15.92
C SER A 496 -16.33 9.71 -15.70
N ASP A 497 -15.31 9.05 -15.20
CA ASP A 497 -13.91 9.42 -15.39
C ASP A 497 -13.31 8.68 -16.57
N THR A 498 -12.12 9.08 -17.00
CA THR A 498 -11.44 8.51 -18.17
C THR A 498 -11.30 6.99 -18.05
N LYS A 499 -10.84 6.46 -16.92
CA LYS A 499 -10.63 5.01 -16.73
C LYS A 499 -11.94 4.22 -16.67
N SER A 500 -12.96 4.77 -16.04
CA SER A 500 -14.27 4.14 -15.97
C SER A 500 -15.03 4.22 -17.30
N ARG A 501 -14.75 5.22 -18.16
CA ARG A 501 -15.20 5.25 -19.56
C ARG A 501 -14.59 4.09 -20.35
N ASP A 502 -13.33 3.76 -20.11
CA ASP A 502 -12.65 2.60 -20.70
C ASP A 502 -13.34 1.28 -20.29
N ILE A 503 -13.71 1.15 -19.02
CA ILE A 503 -14.49 0.01 -18.51
C ILE A 503 -15.87 -0.08 -19.20
N LEU A 504 -16.56 1.05 -19.38
CA LEU A 504 -17.85 1.09 -20.07
C LEU A 504 -17.72 0.68 -21.54
N PHE A 505 -16.62 1.03 -22.22
CA PHE A 505 -16.32 0.54 -23.58
C PHE A 505 -16.27 -0.99 -23.62
N VAL A 506 -15.49 -1.60 -22.74
CA VAL A 506 -15.36 -3.06 -22.67
C VAL A 506 -16.70 -3.71 -22.34
N ALA A 507 -17.49 -3.14 -21.43
CA ALA A 507 -18.80 -3.65 -21.06
C ALA A 507 -19.80 -3.60 -22.23
N LEU A 508 -19.80 -2.52 -23.00
CA LEU A 508 -20.63 -2.39 -24.22
C LEU A 508 -20.24 -3.42 -25.27
N CYS A 509 -18.95 -3.55 -25.58
CA CYS A 509 -18.44 -4.56 -26.50
C CYS A 509 -18.86 -5.97 -26.08
N ARG A 510 -18.59 -6.37 -24.82
CA ARG A 510 -18.95 -7.69 -24.29
C ARG A 510 -20.46 -7.95 -24.31
N SER A 511 -21.27 -6.91 -24.05
CA SER A 511 -22.74 -7.01 -24.12
C SER A 511 -23.27 -7.16 -25.54
N LEU A 512 -22.48 -6.83 -26.56
CA LEU A 512 -22.76 -7.01 -27.98
C LEU A 512 -21.97 -8.18 -28.59
N ASP A 513 -21.46 -9.09 -27.77
CA ASP A 513 -20.69 -10.29 -28.14
C ASP A 513 -19.37 -9.97 -28.88
N ILE A 514 -18.78 -8.79 -28.67
CA ILE A 514 -17.49 -8.38 -29.22
C ILE A 514 -16.41 -8.64 -28.16
N PRO A 515 -15.41 -9.53 -28.41
CA PRO A 515 -14.33 -9.77 -27.45
C PRO A 515 -13.51 -8.52 -27.22
N SER A 516 -13.35 -8.11 -25.95
CA SER A 516 -12.70 -6.85 -25.61
C SER A 516 -12.05 -6.89 -24.24
N ARG A 517 -11.02 -6.05 -24.07
CA ARG A 517 -10.24 -5.94 -22.83
C ARG A 517 -9.59 -4.57 -22.67
N ILE A 518 -9.19 -4.27 -21.46
CA ILE A 518 -8.08 -3.37 -21.18
C ILE A 518 -6.83 -4.24 -21.21
N ASN A 519 -5.85 -3.90 -22.06
CA ASN A 519 -4.61 -4.67 -22.15
C ASN A 519 -3.83 -4.56 -20.84
N PRO A 520 -3.52 -5.66 -20.15
CA PRO A 520 -2.84 -5.60 -18.85
C PRO A 520 -1.43 -4.99 -18.92
N VAL A 521 -0.72 -5.13 -20.06
CA VAL A 521 0.67 -4.68 -20.20
C VAL A 521 0.79 -3.15 -20.24
N ASP A 522 -0.08 -2.48 -20.99
CA ASP A 522 0.01 -1.03 -21.26
C ASP A 522 -1.28 -0.25 -20.99
N GLY A 523 -2.30 -0.91 -20.48
CA GLY A 523 -3.58 -0.29 -20.11
C GLY A 523 -4.37 0.27 -21.29
N LYS A 524 -4.07 -0.08 -22.55
CA LYS A 524 -4.82 0.35 -23.72
C LYS A 524 -6.10 -0.44 -23.90
N LEU A 525 -7.13 0.22 -24.39
CA LEU A 525 -8.37 -0.46 -24.81
C LEU A 525 -8.12 -1.27 -26.06
N GLN A 526 -8.69 -2.48 -26.10
CA GLN A 526 -8.62 -3.38 -27.24
C GLN A 526 -9.93 -4.11 -27.45
N TYR A 527 -10.25 -4.32 -28.74
CA TYR A 527 -11.21 -5.35 -29.17
C TYR A 527 -10.56 -6.32 -30.12
N ARG A 528 -11.10 -7.51 -30.25
CA ARG A 528 -10.62 -8.51 -31.21
C ARG A 528 -11.55 -8.52 -32.43
N ASN A 529 -10.98 -8.26 -33.61
CA ASN A 529 -11.70 -8.20 -34.87
C ASN A 529 -12.05 -9.62 -35.38
N ASP A 530 -12.77 -9.71 -36.48
CA ASP A 530 -13.21 -10.98 -37.11
C ASP A 530 -12.04 -11.86 -37.56
N ASP A 531 -10.87 -11.28 -37.83
CA ASP A 531 -9.62 -12.00 -38.16
C ASP A 531 -8.90 -12.55 -36.93
N GLY A 532 -9.44 -12.32 -35.72
CA GLY A 532 -8.85 -12.76 -34.45
C GLY A 532 -7.71 -11.86 -33.93
N VAL A 533 -7.49 -10.70 -34.53
CA VAL A 533 -6.41 -9.76 -34.18
C VAL A 533 -6.91 -8.73 -33.17
N TRP A 534 -6.08 -8.47 -32.14
CA TRP A 534 -6.32 -7.38 -31.20
C TRP A 534 -6.03 -6.01 -31.83
N VAL A 535 -7.01 -5.11 -31.78
CA VAL A 535 -6.96 -3.76 -32.33
C VAL A 535 -7.04 -2.76 -31.18
N ASP A 536 -6.08 -1.83 -31.11
CA ASP A 536 -6.10 -0.76 -30.13
C ASP A 536 -7.18 0.28 -30.46
N VAL A 537 -7.86 0.78 -29.42
CA VAL A 537 -8.91 1.80 -29.52
C VAL A 537 -8.49 3.02 -28.73
N ASP A 538 -8.58 4.17 -29.37
CA ASP A 538 -8.47 5.46 -28.72
C ASP A 538 -9.86 6.14 -28.79
N LEU A 539 -10.48 6.33 -27.62
CA LEU A 539 -11.84 6.91 -27.55
C LEU A 539 -11.88 8.39 -27.93
N ASP A 540 -10.75 9.07 -27.90
CA ASP A 540 -10.63 10.48 -28.25
C ASP A 540 -10.23 10.68 -29.71
N SER A 541 -9.86 9.60 -30.41
CA SER A 541 -9.57 9.55 -31.85
C SER A 541 -10.74 8.96 -32.63
N SER A 542 -10.89 9.37 -33.89
CA SER A 542 -11.92 8.83 -34.78
C SER A 542 -11.54 7.54 -35.50
N THR A 543 -10.31 7.05 -35.33
CA THR A 543 -9.78 5.93 -36.12
C THR A 543 -9.07 4.91 -35.21
N PRO A 544 -9.56 3.65 -35.14
CA PRO A 544 -8.82 2.58 -34.49
C PRO A 544 -7.47 2.36 -35.19
N THR A 545 -6.42 2.14 -34.42
CA THR A 545 -5.06 2.02 -34.96
C THR A 545 -4.52 0.62 -34.71
N LEU A 546 -4.05 -0.05 -35.75
CA LEU A 546 -3.29 -1.29 -35.59
C LEU A 546 -2.05 -1.03 -34.73
N ARG A 547 -1.87 -1.88 -33.72
CA ARG A 547 -0.76 -1.76 -32.80
C ARG A 547 0.58 -1.97 -33.53
N ARG A 548 1.41 -0.95 -33.53
CA ARG A 548 2.78 -1.04 -34.03
C ARG A 548 3.67 -1.50 -32.90
N THR A 549 4.37 -2.62 -33.08
CA THR A 549 5.26 -3.18 -32.06
C THR A 549 6.64 -3.42 -32.61
N GLY A 550 7.65 -3.24 -31.76
CA GLY A 550 9.02 -3.70 -31.98
C GLY A 550 9.41 -4.68 -30.89
N THR A 551 10.63 -5.18 -30.94
CA THR A 551 11.18 -6.08 -29.93
C THR A 551 12.33 -5.42 -29.19
N LEU A 552 12.23 -5.32 -27.87
CA LEU A 552 13.36 -5.02 -26.99
C LEU A 552 14.07 -6.34 -26.65
N SER A 553 15.36 -6.45 -26.95
CA SER A 553 16.18 -7.60 -26.59
C SER A 553 17.24 -7.17 -25.58
N LEU A 554 17.12 -7.64 -24.34
CA LEU A 554 18.05 -7.33 -23.27
C LEU A 554 19.18 -8.35 -23.24
N ASN A 555 20.42 -7.88 -23.37
CA ASN A 555 21.60 -8.74 -23.34
C ASN A 555 22.23 -8.70 -21.94
N TYR A 556 22.00 -9.75 -21.14
CA TYR A 556 22.58 -9.87 -19.80
C TYR A 556 23.91 -10.65 -19.86
N ILE A 557 24.96 -10.05 -19.29
CA ILE A 557 26.25 -10.72 -19.09
C ILE A 557 26.51 -10.74 -17.59
N GLN A 558 26.48 -11.92 -16.98
CA GLN A 558 26.59 -12.11 -15.53
C GLN A 558 27.88 -11.52 -14.94
N GLY A 559 29.05 -11.75 -15.58
CA GLY A 559 30.34 -11.32 -15.05
C GLY A 559 30.58 -11.85 -13.62
N SER A 560 30.89 -10.91 -12.70
CA SER A 560 31.02 -11.19 -11.26
C SER A 560 29.71 -11.05 -10.47
N CYS A 561 28.61 -10.70 -11.12
CA CYS A 561 27.33 -10.53 -10.46
C CYS A 561 26.80 -11.87 -9.90
N PRO A 562 26.33 -11.93 -8.64
CA PRO A 562 25.80 -13.16 -8.06
C PRO A 562 24.49 -13.61 -8.69
N VAL A 563 23.73 -12.71 -9.32
CA VAL A 563 22.46 -12.99 -9.99
C VAL A 563 22.73 -13.71 -11.30
N LYS A 564 22.22 -14.94 -11.45
CA LYS A 564 22.32 -15.73 -12.68
C LYS A 564 21.28 -15.28 -13.71
N THR A 565 20.06 -15.15 -13.28
CA THR A 565 18.89 -14.83 -14.12
C THR A 565 18.18 -13.60 -13.56
N PRO A 566 18.39 -12.40 -14.13
CA PRO A 566 17.65 -11.21 -13.74
C PRO A 566 16.13 -11.37 -13.90
N LYS A 567 15.35 -10.96 -12.88
CA LYS A 567 13.90 -11.07 -12.86
C LYS A 567 13.25 -9.69 -13.00
N TYR A 568 12.18 -9.64 -13.76
CA TYR A 568 11.35 -8.46 -13.85
C TYR A 568 10.79 -8.09 -12.45
N TYR A 569 10.60 -6.83 -12.16
CA TYR A 569 10.24 -6.24 -10.85
C TYR A 569 11.27 -6.46 -9.72
N THR A 570 12.15 -7.46 -9.81
CA THR A 570 13.18 -7.67 -8.79
C THR A 570 14.49 -6.97 -9.14
N HIS A 571 14.95 -7.18 -10.36
CA HIS A 571 16.26 -6.74 -10.82
C HIS A 571 16.18 -5.68 -11.91
N PHE A 572 15.08 -5.63 -12.65
CA PHE A 572 14.85 -4.61 -13.67
C PHE A 572 13.36 -4.38 -13.90
N SER A 573 13.05 -3.19 -14.43
CA SER A 573 11.74 -2.83 -14.94
C SER A 573 11.85 -1.99 -16.20
N ILE A 574 10.76 -1.88 -16.94
CA ILE A 574 10.65 -1.10 -18.17
C ILE A 574 9.45 -0.17 -18.01
N SER A 575 9.66 1.11 -18.21
CA SER A 575 8.59 2.12 -18.19
C SER A 575 8.56 2.90 -19.50
N GLU A 576 7.39 3.13 -20.05
CA GLU A 576 7.22 4.14 -21.10
C GLU A 576 7.49 5.51 -20.52
N LEU A 577 8.31 6.33 -21.20
CA LEU A 577 8.64 7.70 -20.79
C LEU A 577 8.02 8.70 -21.76
N SER A 578 7.18 9.58 -21.25
CA SER A 578 6.47 10.61 -21.98
C SER A 578 6.53 11.96 -21.25
N GLU A 579 5.89 13.00 -21.80
CA GLU A 579 5.75 14.31 -21.13
C GLU A 579 4.99 14.20 -19.80
N ASP A 580 4.09 13.22 -19.66
CA ASP A 580 3.32 12.93 -18.44
C ASP A 580 4.11 12.14 -17.38
N GLY A 581 5.39 11.85 -17.63
CA GLY A 581 6.28 11.08 -16.78
C GLY A 581 6.41 9.62 -17.20
N THR A 582 6.67 8.74 -16.25
CA THR A 582 6.87 7.31 -16.47
C THR A 582 5.58 6.51 -16.27
N ARG A 583 5.37 5.49 -17.09
CA ARG A 583 4.34 4.47 -16.95
C ARG A 583 4.96 3.09 -17.02
N LEU A 584 4.91 2.36 -15.92
CA LEU A 584 5.44 1.00 -15.82
C LEU A 584 4.69 0.07 -16.80
N MET A 585 5.44 -0.79 -17.49
CA MET A 585 4.89 -1.87 -18.31
C MET A 585 4.62 -3.07 -17.41
N GLU A 586 3.38 -3.51 -17.30
CA GLU A 586 3.01 -4.68 -16.48
C GLU A 586 3.28 -5.97 -17.25
N LEU A 587 4.44 -6.58 -17.00
CA LEU A 587 4.93 -7.77 -17.69
C LEU A 587 4.87 -9.01 -16.79
N ASP A 588 3.73 -9.24 -16.13
CA ASP A 588 3.53 -10.33 -15.16
C ASP A 588 3.73 -11.73 -15.78
N ASP A 589 3.47 -11.87 -17.08
CA ASP A 589 3.64 -13.14 -17.82
C ASP A 589 5.05 -13.33 -18.38
N LEU A 590 5.99 -12.40 -18.13
CA LEU A 590 7.36 -12.51 -18.63
C LEU A 590 8.08 -13.69 -17.98
N LYS A 591 8.49 -14.66 -18.81
CA LYS A 591 9.21 -15.84 -18.31
C LYS A 591 10.61 -15.46 -17.88
N GLU A 592 11.04 -16.03 -16.78
CA GLU A 592 12.42 -15.87 -16.29
C GLU A 592 13.43 -16.26 -17.37
N GLY A 593 14.39 -15.40 -17.66
CA GLY A 593 15.41 -15.63 -18.69
C GLY A 593 14.97 -15.34 -20.14
N ASP A 594 13.69 -14.98 -20.37
CA ASP A 594 13.23 -14.49 -21.67
C ASP A 594 13.34 -12.98 -21.72
N TYR A 595 14.36 -12.50 -22.37
CA TYR A 595 14.65 -11.07 -22.46
C TYR A 595 14.28 -10.45 -23.83
N ASN A 596 13.47 -11.13 -24.63
CA ASN A 596 12.93 -10.63 -25.90
C ASN A 596 11.49 -10.16 -25.68
N ILE A 597 11.28 -8.89 -25.49
CA ILE A 597 10.04 -8.30 -25.03
C ILE A 597 9.40 -7.52 -26.18
N ALA A 598 8.19 -7.90 -26.59
CA ALA A 598 7.42 -7.14 -27.55
C ALA A 598 6.80 -5.91 -26.87
N LEU A 599 7.17 -4.73 -27.34
CA LEU A 599 6.68 -3.44 -26.82
C LEU A 599 6.06 -2.62 -27.95
N PRO A 600 5.07 -1.76 -27.67
CA PRO A 600 4.63 -0.73 -28.58
C PRO A 600 5.78 0.14 -29.07
N GLU A 601 5.64 0.70 -30.28
CA GLU A 601 6.53 1.78 -30.72
C GLU A 601 6.47 2.94 -29.73
N GLY A 602 7.65 3.38 -29.22
CA GLY A 602 7.72 4.40 -28.19
C GLY A 602 9.10 4.59 -27.60
N TYR A 603 9.18 5.46 -26.60
CA TYR A 603 10.41 5.77 -25.88
C TYR A 603 10.30 5.22 -24.45
N TYR A 604 11.30 4.40 -24.07
CA TYR A 604 11.27 3.64 -22.83
C TYR A 604 12.48 3.92 -21.96
N MET A 605 12.25 3.88 -20.65
CA MET A 605 13.27 3.89 -19.61
C MET A 605 13.36 2.49 -19.02
N ILE A 606 14.57 1.94 -18.99
CA ILE A 606 14.89 0.68 -18.31
C ILE A 606 15.63 1.04 -17.04
N VAL A 607 15.10 0.62 -15.91
CA VAL A 607 15.75 0.73 -14.61
C VAL A 607 16.19 -0.67 -14.20
N SER A 608 17.45 -0.83 -13.84
CA SER A 608 17.95 -2.07 -13.26
C SER A 608 18.75 -1.77 -12.00
N GLY A 609 18.78 -2.71 -11.04
CA GLY A 609 19.45 -2.45 -9.77
C GLY A 609 19.76 -3.70 -8.97
N MET A 610 20.81 -3.57 -8.16
CA MET A 610 21.17 -4.53 -7.13
C MET A 610 20.96 -3.91 -5.76
N ARG A 611 20.05 -4.51 -4.99
CA ARG A 611 19.84 -4.12 -3.58
C ARG A 611 20.87 -4.79 -2.70
N LEU A 612 21.51 -4.01 -1.86
CA LEU A 612 22.46 -4.48 -0.86
C LEU A 612 21.72 -4.85 0.43
N ALA A 613 22.40 -5.54 1.33
CA ALA A 613 21.81 -6.01 2.59
C ALA A 613 21.36 -4.85 3.50
N ASP A 614 22.07 -3.72 3.49
CA ASP A 614 21.67 -2.49 4.19
C ASP A 614 20.45 -1.81 3.59
N GLY A 615 19.94 -2.31 2.47
CA GLY A 615 18.81 -1.76 1.72
C GLY A 615 19.19 -0.71 0.69
N SER A 616 20.44 -0.26 0.62
CA SER A 616 20.90 0.62 -0.45
C SER A 616 20.84 -0.08 -1.81
N VAL A 617 20.83 0.70 -2.89
CA VAL A 617 20.68 0.18 -4.25
C VAL A 617 21.71 0.78 -5.18
N ASN A 618 22.40 -0.08 -5.92
CA ASN A 618 23.22 0.30 -7.06
C ASN A 618 22.38 0.18 -8.32
N ALA A 619 21.76 1.28 -8.76
CA ALA A 619 20.88 1.33 -9.92
C ALA A 619 21.62 1.76 -11.19
N HIS A 620 21.19 1.20 -12.33
CA HIS A 620 21.54 1.65 -13.67
C HIS A 620 20.27 2.03 -14.42
N VAL A 621 20.26 3.21 -15.02
CA VAL A 621 19.15 3.74 -15.81
C VAL A 621 19.61 3.89 -17.24
N GLN A 622 18.82 3.40 -18.20
CA GLN A 622 19.06 3.63 -19.62
C GLN A 622 17.75 3.86 -20.35
N THR A 623 17.80 4.58 -21.46
CA THR A 623 16.63 4.82 -22.31
C THR A 623 16.83 4.26 -23.69
N VAL A 624 15.73 3.87 -24.32
CA VAL A 624 15.73 3.21 -25.63
C VAL A 624 14.51 3.61 -26.46
N ASN A 625 14.68 3.73 -27.77
CA ASN A 625 13.59 3.92 -28.72
C ASN A 625 13.21 2.56 -29.35
N ILE A 626 11.96 2.17 -29.23
CA ILE A 626 11.40 1.00 -29.88
C ILE A 626 10.68 1.44 -31.15
N LYS A 627 11.00 0.81 -32.29
CA LYS A 627 10.42 1.08 -33.60
C LYS A 627 9.72 -0.16 -34.15
N GLU A 628 8.66 0.06 -34.92
CA GLU A 628 7.87 -1.02 -35.55
C GLU A 628 8.75 -2.01 -36.32
N GLY A 629 8.57 -3.30 -36.04
CA GLY A 629 9.25 -4.41 -36.71
C GLY A 629 10.77 -4.49 -36.48
N VAL A 630 11.33 -3.65 -35.63
CA VAL A 630 12.79 -3.63 -35.33
C VAL A 630 13.06 -4.34 -34.01
N THR A 631 14.12 -5.15 -33.98
CA THR A 631 14.69 -5.68 -32.74
C THR A 631 15.79 -4.73 -32.27
N THR A 632 15.56 -4.07 -31.13
CA THR A 632 16.53 -3.17 -30.48
C THR A 632 17.23 -3.93 -29.37
N VAL A 633 18.55 -4.11 -29.51
CA VAL A 633 19.38 -4.84 -28.52
C VAL A 633 20.10 -3.86 -27.63
N VAL A 634 19.92 -4.00 -26.31
CA VAL A 634 20.60 -3.18 -25.29
C VAL A 634 21.16 -4.07 -24.16
N PRO A 635 22.25 -3.67 -23.48
CA PRO A 635 22.75 -4.40 -22.34
C PRO A 635 21.80 -4.30 -21.16
N LEU A 636 21.61 -5.39 -20.42
CA LEU A 636 21.02 -5.38 -19.10
C LEU A 636 22.14 -5.35 -18.06
N VAL A 637 22.34 -4.22 -17.40
CA VAL A 637 23.45 -3.99 -16.48
C VAL A 637 22.98 -4.12 -15.04
N LEU A 638 23.55 -5.07 -14.28
CA LEU A 638 23.40 -5.15 -12.83
C LEU A 638 24.72 -4.76 -12.16
N ARG A 639 24.68 -3.67 -11.39
CA ARG A 639 25.86 -3.11 -10.71
C ARG A 639 26.06 -3.81 -9.36
N SER A 640 26.88 -4.85 -9.33
CA SER A 640 27.22 -5.56 -8.10
C SER A 640 28.21 -4.76 -7.23
N SER A 641 28.32 -5.14 -5.95
CA SER A 641 29.30 -4.60 -5.00
C SER A 641 30.22 -5.73 -4.52
N ASP A 642 31.51 -5.48 -4.52
CA ASP A 642 32.51 -6.44 -4.00
C ASP A 642 32.72 -6.28 -2.46
N SER A 643 32.19 -5.19 -1.86
CA SER A 643 32.49 -4.79 -0.48
C SER A 643 31.33 -4.96 0.51
N ALA A 644 30.11 -5.14 0.04
CA ALA A 644 28.91 -5.26 0.90
C ALA A 644 28.08 -6.49 0.53
N PRO A 645 27.44 -7.16 1.52
CA PRO A 645 26.50 -8.24 1.26
C PRO A 645 25.36 -7.77 0.35
N GLN A 646 25.00 -8.59 -0.62
CA GLN A 646 23.96 -8.30 -1.59
C GLN A 646 22.78 -9.23 -1.38
N VAL A 647 21.58 -8.77 -1.75
CA VAL A 647 20.41 -9.66 -1.84
C VAL A 647 20.61 -10.55 -3.07
N ILE A 648 20.78 -11.85 -2.81
CA ILE A 648 21.13 -12.84 -3.84
C ILE A 648 19.96 -13.76 -4.19
N GLY A 649 18.86 -13.69 -3.45
CA GLY A 649 17.65 -14.48 -3.65
C GLY A 649 16.53 -14.07 -2.72
N ASN A 650 15.39 -14.73 -2.86
CA ASN A 650 14.20 -14.49 -2.05
C ASN A 650 13.59 -15.81 -1.54
N MET A 651 12.94 -15.74 -0.38
CA MET A 651 12.24 -16.85 0.25
C MET A 651 10.90 -16.36 0.85
N ASP A 652 10.02 -17.30 1.17
CA ASP A 652 8.80 -17.00 1.91
C ASP A 652 9.05 -17.17 3.41
N PRO A 653 9.08 -16.10 4.23
CA PRO A 653 9.30 -16.20 5.67
C PRO A 653 8.12 -16.84 6.43
N GLU A 654 6.93 -16.92 5.81
CA GLU A 654 5.77 -17.61 6.37
C GLU A 654 5.79 -19.13 6.12
N MET A 655 6.81 -19.66 5.48
CA MET A 655 6.97 -21.09 5.28
C MET A 655 7.05 -21.82 6.62
N ASN A 656 6.21 -22.85 6.78
CA ASN A 656 6.07 -23.60 8.03
C ASN A 656 7.11 -24.72 8.17
N PHE A 657 7.48 -24.97 9.43
CA PHE A 657 8.27 -26.11 9.85
C PHE A 657 7.77 -26.65 11.21
N LEU A 658 8.13 -27.87 11.58
CA LEU A 658 7.78 -28.45 12.87
C LEU A 658 8.89 -28.21 13.88
N ALA A 659 8.68 -27.34 14.86
CA ALA A 659 9.65 -27.10 15.93
C ALA A 659 9.74 -28.29 16.88
N GLU A 660 10.90 -28.49 17.50
CA GLU A 660 11.12 -29.61 18.43
C GLU A 660 10.20 -29.48 19.65
N GLY A 661 9.44 -30.53 19.95
CA GLY A 661 8.48 -30.56 21.06
C GLY A 661 7.13 -29.90 20.76
N ALA A 662 6.94 -29.34 19.57
CA ALA A 662 5.66 -28.77 19.15
C ALA A 662 4.77 -29.84 18.49
N GLU A 663 3.45 -29.74 18.73
CA GLU A 663 2.45 -30.60 18.10
C GLU A 663 1.97 -30.05 16.72
N LYS A 664 2.19 -28.75 16.46
CA LYS A 664 1.79 -28.06 15.22
C LYS A 664 2.97 -27.38 14.56
N GLU A 665 2.92 -27.29 13.24
CA GLU A 665 3.85 -26.47 12.45
C GLU A 665 3.69 -24.99 12.81
N GLN A 666 4.80 -24.25 12.74
CA GLN A 666 4.84 -22.80 12.87
C GLN A 666 5.66 -22.18 11.73
N SER A 667 5.43 -20.91 11.38
CA SER A 667 6.19 -20.23 10.35
C SER A 667 7.61 -19.88 10.83
N LEU A 668 8.54 -19.77 9.88
CA LEU A 668 9.90 -19.28 10.16
C LEU A 668 9.83 -17.90 10.82
N LEU A 669 8.97 -17.01 10.31
CA LEU A 669 8.78 -15.65 10.85
C LEU A 669 8.31 -15.68 12.32
N SER A 670 7.33 -16.53 12.63
CA SER A 670 6.84 -16.70 14.00
C SER A 670 7.94 -17.20 14.96
N ALA A 671 8.79 -18.11 14.48
CA ALA A 671 9.86 -18.70 15.29
C ALA A 671 11.06 -17.78 15.49
N THR A 672 11.36 -16.93 14.51
CA THR A 672 12.58 -16.09 14.49
C THR A 672 12.33 -14.64 14.88
N GLY A 673 11.09 -14.16 14.78
CA GLY A 673 10.75 -12.75 14.90
C GLY A 673 11.25 -11.95 13.71
N ARG A 674 11.24 -10.62 13.85
CA ARG A 674 11.63 -9.68 12.79
C ARG A 674 13.14 -9.44 12.76
N GLY A 675 13.65 -9.17 11.58
CA GLY A 675 15.06 -8.93 11.28
C GLY A 675 15.73 -10.12 10.61
N TYR A 676 17.07 -10.18 10.65
CA TYR A 676 17.83 -11.27 10.07
C TYR A 676 17.77 -12.53 10.94
N PHE A 677 17.86 -13.71 10.31
CA PHE A 677 17.96 -15.01 10.95
C PHE A 677 18.71 -16.00 10.05
N LEU A 678 19.32 -17.02 10.66
CA LEU A 678 20.03 -18.06 9.97
C LEU A 678 19.18 -19.33 9.89
N ILE A 679 19.11 -19.96 8.73
CA ILE A 679 18.52 -21.29 8.54
C ILE A 679 19.64 -22.28 8.23
N CYS A 680 19.64 -23.42 8.90
CA CYS A 680 20.53 -24.53 8.63
C CYS A 680 19.72 -25.83 8.49
N ILE A 681 19.69 -26.44 7.31
CA ILE A 681 19.04 -27.73 7.03
C ILE A 681 20.09 -28.77 6.87
N SER A 682 20.06 -29.82 7.72
CA SER A 682 21.17 -30.77 7.84
C SER A 682 20.72 -32.20 8.06
N ASP A 683 21.59 -33.15 7.74
CA ASP A 683 21.45 -34.57 8.09
C ASP A 683 22.25 -34.90 9.36
N SER A 684 22.06 -36.13 9.92
CA SER A 684 22.73 -36.57 11.13
C SER A 684 24.19 -36.97 10.92
N SER A 685 24.55 -37.30 9.70
CA SER A 685 25.85 -37.88 9.36
C SER A 685 26.35 -37.38 8.01
N GLY A 686 27.56 -37.74 7.69
CA GLY A 686 28.26 -37.30 6.49
C GLY A 686 29.19 -36.11 6.74
N GLU A 687 30.36 -36.14 6.14
CA GLU A 687 31.43 -35.17 6.37
C GLU A 687 31.00 -33.72 6.11
N PRO A 688 30.18 -33.39 5.09
CA PRO A 688 29.71 -32.01 4.91
C PRO A 688 28.94 -31.49 6.12
N ASN A 689 28.06 -32.28 6.73
CA ASN A 689 27.28 -31.89 7.90
C ASN A 689 28.13 -31.78 9.17
N VAL A 690 29.06 -32.71 9.38
CA VAL A 690 30.00 -32.67 10.51
C VAL A 690 30.91 -31.45 10.42
N HIS A 691 31.41 -31.16 9.22
CA HIS A 691 32.24 -29.99 8.95
C HIS A 691 31.46 -28.69 9.22
N ALA A 692 30.27 -28.56 8.68
CA ALA A 692 29.45 -27.39 8.92
C ALA A 692 29.11 -27.17 10.41
N ARG A 693 28.83 -28.27 11.14
CA ARG A 693 28.63 -28.19 12.60
C ARG A 693 29.86 -27.60 13.30
N ARG A 694 31.08 -28.11 13.01
CA ARG A 694 32.32 -27.59 13.58
C ARG A 694 32.54 -26.10 13.24
N GLN A 695 32.20 -25.67 11.99
CA GLN A 695 32.35 -24.29 11.58
C GLN A 695 31.36 -23.38 12.34
N LEU A 696 30.10 -23.82 12.53
CA LEU A 696 29.12 -23.11 13.33
C LEU A 696 29.49 -23.06 14.81
N GLU A 697 30.03 -24.13 15.37
CA GLU A 697 30.61 -24.16 16.73
C GLU A 697 31.75 -23.14 16.89
N ALA A 698 32.66 -23.08 15.90
CA ALA A 698 33.78 -22.13 15.91
C ALA A 698 33.37 -20.67 15.93
N ILE A 699 32.24 -20.30 15.25
CA ILE A 699 31.72 -18.95 15.22
C ILE A 699 30.54 -18.72 16.17
N SER A 700 30.25 -19.68 17.08
CA SER A 700 29.11 -19.62 17.99
C SER A 700 29.12 -18.38 18.90
N GLY A 701 30.32 -17.94 19.29
CA GLY A 701 30.51 -16.70 20.05
C GLY A 701 29.95 -15.47 19.32
N SER A 702 30.29 -15.33 18.03
CA SER A 702 29.79 -14.23 17.19
C SER A 702 28.29 -14.38 16.93
N LEU A 703 27.78 -15.59 16.67
CA LEU A 703 26.32 -15.83 16.46
C LEU A 703 25.52 -15.52 17.73
N ASN A 704 26.03 -15.86 18.92
CA ASN A 704 25.38 -15.53 20.18
C ASN A 704 25.40 -14.00 20.45
N GLN A 705 26.53 -13.34 20.16
CA GLN A 705 26.65 -11.87 20.28
C GLN A 705 25.71 -11.17 19.30
N TRP A 706 25.59 -11.65 18.04
CA TRP A 706 24.66 -11.17 17.04
C TRP A 706 23.21 -11.22 17.54
N GLY A 707 22.86 -12.18 18.42
CA GLY A 707 21.59 -12.23 19.14
C GLY A 707 20.37 -12.63 18.31
N ARG A 708 20.54 -12.90 17.03
CA ARG A 708 19.44 -13.32 16.13
C ARG A 708 19.25 -14.83 16.15
N LYS A 709 18.06 -15.29 15.78
CA LYS A 709 17.72 -16.72 15.83
C LYS A 709 18.44 -17.52 14.76
N VAL A 710 18.81 -18.75 15.12
CA VAL A 710 19.40 -19.75 14.24
C VAL A 710 18.42 -20.94 14.20
N VAL A 711 17.71 -21.13 13.10
CA VAL A 711 16.79 -22.26 12.89
C VAL A 711 17.57 -23.43 12.33
N VAL A 712 17.61 -24.54 13.09
CA VAL A 712 18.32 -25.76 12.68
C VAL A 712 17.31 -26.87 12.43
N LEU A 713 17.11 -27.21 11.16
CA LEU A 713 16.16 -28.22 10.71
C LEU A 713 16.88 -29.53 10.39
N GLY A 714 16.43 -30.59 11.03
CA GLY A 714 17.02 -31.93 10.90
C GLY A 714 17.75 -32.40 12.16
N SER A 715 18.76 -33.19 12.02
CA SER A 715 19.39 -33.90 13.14
C SER A 715 20.67 -33.26 13.69
N MET A 716 21.18 -32.20 13.05
CA MET A 716 22.34 -31.47 13.56
C MET A 716 22.01 -30.78 14.88
N ARG A 717 22.99 -30.82 15.82
CA ARG A 717 22.95 -30.06 17.08
C ARG A 717 24.25 -29.26 17.21
N VAL A 718 24.11 -28.01 17.61
CA VAL A 718 25.22 -27.08 17.89
C VAL A 718 25.01 -26.54 19.29
N ASP A 719 25.49 -27.28 20.29
CA ASP A 719 25.19 -27.02 21.72
C ASP A 719 25.70 -25.64 22.20
N ALA A 720 26.67 -25.08 21.48
CA ALA A 720 27.22 -23.76 21.79
C ALA A 720 26.31 -22.57 21.43
N LEU A 721 25.25 -22.80 20.66
CA LEU A 721 24.31 -21.76 20.25
C LEU A 721 23.21 -21.57 21.30
N GLN A 722 23.09 -20.35 21.85
CA GLN A 722 22.09 -19.99 22.87
C GLN A 722 20.74 -19.56 22.26
N ASN A 723 20.76 -19.17 21.01
CA ASN A 723 19.61 -18.62 20.28
C ASN A 723 19.09 -19.57 19.18
N ALA A 724 19.47 -20.87 19.26
CA ALA A 724 19.01 -21.87 18.29
C ALA A 724 17.53 -22.26 18.51
N VAL A 725 16.81 -22.43 17.41
CA VAL A 725 15.49 -23.06 17.32
C VAL A 725 15.63 -24.35 16.54
N TYR A 726 15.45 -25.48 17.22
CA TYR A 726 15.56 -26.79 16.59
C TYR A 726 14.21 -27.26 16.06
N GLY A 727 14.23 -27.99 14.95
CA GLY A 727 13.01 -28.52 14.36
C GLY A 727 13.27 -29.47 13.20
N SER A 728 12.22 -29.76 12.46
CA SER A 728 12.27 -30.63 11.28
C SER A 728 11.46 -30.06 10.12
N ASP A 729 11.89 -30.42 8.92
CA ASP A 729 11.20 -30.14 7.65
C ASP A 729 10.88 -31.50 6.96
N PRO A 730 9.86 -32.24 7.46
CA PRO A 730 9.64 -33.62 7.04
C PRO A 730 9.24 -33.77 5.57
N GLU A 731 8.59 -32.74 5.01
CA GLU A 731 8.18 -32.70 3.59
C GLU A 731 9.22 -32.00 2.69
N GLY A 732 10.31 -31.47 3.28
CA GLY A 732 11.32 -30.72 2.57
C GLY A 732 10.81 -29.40 1.95
N LYS A 733 9.77 -28.79 2.55
CA LYS A 733 9.16 -27.55 2.04
C LYS A 733 10.11 -26.37 2.14
N VAL A 734 10.77 -26.23 3.30
CA VAL A 734 11.72 -25.12 3.55
C VAL A 734 12.94 -25.27 2.65
N GLU A 735 13.49 -26.50 2.52
CA GLU A 735 14.63 -26.76 1.62
C GLU A 735 14.28 -26.41 0.17
N LYS A 736 13.14 -26.92 -0.34
CA LYS A 736 12.69 -26.67 -1.72
C LYS A 736 12.46 -25.18 -1.97
N MET A 737 11.88 -24.45 -1.00
CA MET A 737 11.68 -23.02 -1.09
C MET A 737 13.01 -22.26 -1.22
N LEU A 738 14.00 -22.54 -0.36
CA LEU A 738 15.32 -21.92 -0.42
C LEU A 738 16.02 -22.21 -1.75
N LEU A 739 16.03 -23.48 -2.20
CA LEU A 739 16.62 -23.85 -3.49
C LEU A 739 15.95 -23.13 -4.66
N ARG A 740 14.62 -23.03 -4.66
CA ARG A 740 13.88 -22.29 -5.67
C ARG A 740 14.22 -20.80 -5.64
N GLY A 741 14.26 -20.19 -4.44
CA GLY A 741 14.60 -18.77 -4.26
C GLY A 741 16.02 -18.42 -4.71
N MET A 742 16.92 -19.39 -4.68
CA MET A 742 18.30 -19.29 -5.15
C MET A 742 18.52 -19.80 -6.57
N GLU A 743 17.47 -20.24 -7.27
CA GLU A 743 17.57 -20.87 -8.61
C GLU A 743 18.65 -21.96 -8.63
N SER A 744 18.68 -22.77 -7.60
CA SER A 744 19.74 -23.77 -7.38
C SER A 744 19.15 -25.17 -7.37
N GLU A 745 19.83 -26.10 -8.06
CA GLU A 745 19.55 -27.52 -7.92
C GLU A 745 20.13 -28.08 -6.61
N ARG A 746 19.51 -29.11 -6.08
CA ARG A 746 20.01 -29.78 -4.86
C ARG A 746 21.35 -30.47 -5.14
N SER A 747 22.43 -29.95 -4.53
CA SER A 747 23.76 -30.53 -4.61
C SER A 747 24.18 -31.29 -3.33
N GLY A 748 23.39 -31.18 -2.25
CA GLY A 748 23.63 -31.87 -0.99
C GLY A 748 23.36 -31.02 0.23
N ARG A 749 23.31 -31.64 1.40
CA ARG A 749 23.23 -31.00 2.69
C ARG A 749 24.60 -30.85 3.35
N PRO A 750 24.82 -29.86 4.23
CA PRO A 750 23.80 -28.94 4.72
C PRO A 750 23.42 -27.87 3.70
N VAL A 751 22.20 -27.31 3.82
CA VAL A 751 21.77 -26.07 3.16
C VAL A 751 21.74 -25.00 4.22
N ILE A 752 22.49 -23.91 4.03
CA ILE A 752 22.61 -22.80 4.99
C ILE A 752 22.28 -21.51 4.27
N ALA A 753 21.33 -20.74 4.84
CA ALA A 753 20.90 -19.46 4.29
C ALA A 753 20.78 -18.42 5.40
N LEU A 754 21.33 -17.22 5.17
CA LEU A 754 21.10 -16.05 6.01
C LEU A 754 20.02 -15.21 5.32
N CYS A 755 18.89 -15.05 5.99
CA CYS A 755 17.70 -14.44 5.47
C CYS A 755 17.19 -13.34 6.40
N ASP A 756 16.27 -12.52 5.91
CA ASP A 756 15.53 -11.58 6.75
C ASP A 756 14.02 -11.81 6.72
N SER A 757 13.31 -11.08 7.59
CA SER A 757 11.85 -11.14 7.73
C SER A 757 11.06 -10.62 6.52
N PHE A 758 11.72 -10.01 5.53
CA PHE A 758 11.17 -9.63 4.23
C PHE A 758 11.41 -10.71 3.16
N GLY A 759 12.01 -11.85 3.55
CA GLY A 759 12.32 -12.94 2.64
C GLY A 759 13.56 -12.74 1.78
N ARG A 760 14.41 -11.74 2.06
CA ARG A 760 15.64 -11.49 1.31
C ARG A 760 16.74 -12.45 1.77
N ILE A 761 17.40 -13.13 0.85
CA ILE A 761 18.55 -14.01 1.11
C ILE A 761 19.82 -13.22 0.81
N VAL A 762 20.72 -13.09 1.80
CA VAL A 762 22.01 -12.37 1.67
C VAL A 762 23.22 -13.28 1.76
N TYR A 763 23.03 -14.53 2.17
CA TYR A 763 24.05 -15.58 2.12
C TYR A 763 23.39 -16.93 1.86
N PHE A 764 24.03 -17.74 1.03
CA PHE A 764 23.58 -19.11 0.74
C PHE A 764 24.77 -20.05 0.51
N SER A 765 24.67 -21.22 1.08
CA SER A 765 25.67 -22.30 0.91
C SER A 765 24.97 -23.64 0.94
N GLN A 766 25.42 -24.59 0.12
CA GLN A 766 24.97 -25.99 0.18
C GLN A 766 26.11 -26.95 0.00
N GLY A 767 26.00 -28.11 0.67
CA GLY A 767 27.01 -29.14 0.64
C GLY A 767 28.30 -28.79 1.42
N TYR A 768 29.43 -29.29 0.92
CA TYR A 768 30.73 -29.12 1.58
C TYR A 768 31.32 -27.73 1.30
N ASN A 769 31.44 -26.90 2.35
CA ASN A 769 32.03 -25.55 2.27
C ASN A 769 33.10 -25.38 3.34
N THR A 770 34.38 -25.34 2.91
CA THR A 770 35.54 -25.24 3.80
C THR A 770 35.67 -23.87 4.49
N SER A 771 35.10 -22.82 3.91
CA SER A 771 35.17 -21.43 4.39
C SER A 771 33.85 -20.95 4.99
N LEU A 772 32.93 -21.85 5.32
CA LEU A 772 31.57 -21.51 5.80
C LEU A 772 31.60 -20.51 6.96
N GLY A 773 32.38 -20.78 7.99
CA GLY A 773 32.47 -19.93 9.19
C GLY A 773 33.04 -18.56 8.90
N GLU A 774 34.08 -18.47 8.07
CA GLU A 774 34.69 -17.20 7.67
C GLU A 774 33.70 -16.36 6.80
N GLN A 775 33.08 -16.96 5.80
CA GLN A 775 32.13 -16.29 4.93
C GLN A 775 30.90 -15.80 5.71
N LEU A 776 30.29 -16.65 6.52
CA LEU A 776 29.12 -16.31 7.31
C LEU A 776 29.45 -15.24 8.36
N GLY A 777 30.59 -15.37 9.07
CA GLY A 777 31.07 -14.39 10.01
C GLY A 777 31.36 -13.03 9.37
N GLY A 778 31.90 -13.02 8.16
CA GLY A 778 32.12 -11.82 7.35
C GLY A 778 30.83 -11.09 6.99
N VAL A 779 29.82 -11.84 6.52
CA VAL A 779 28.49 -11.30 6.21
C VAL A 779 27.83 -10.71 7.46
N ILE A 780 27.81 -11.47 8.57
CA ILE A 780 27.23 -11.00 9.85
C ILE A 780 27.93 -9.74 10.33
N SER A 781 29.28 -9.70 10.34
CA SER A 781 30.03 -8.51 10.75
C SER A 781 29.76 -7.29 9.86
N SER A 782 29.49 -7.49 8.56
CA SER A 782 29.09 -6.41 7.66
C SER A 782 27.71 -5.89 8.00
N LEU A 783 26.75 -6.76 8.28
CA LEU A 783 25.38 -6.40 8.68
C LEU A 783 25.36 -5.66 10.03
N GLU A 784 26.20 -6.02 10.99
CA GLU A 784 26.31 -5.34 12.29
C GLU A 784 26.89 -3.91 12.16
N LYS A 785 27.89 -3.71 11.30
CA LYS A 785 28.45 -2.39 11.03
C LYS A 785 27.42 -1.44 10.38
N GLU A 786 26.59 -1.99 9.52
CA GLU A 786 25.54 -1.24 8.80
C GLU A 786 24.38 -0.85 9.73
N THR A 787 24.09 -1.64 10.75
CA THR A 787 23.03 -1.34 11.75
C THR A 787 23.48 -0.45 12.91
N GLY A 788 24.76 -0.02 12.91
CA GLY A 788 25.28 0.89 13.95
C GLY A 788 25.43 0.27 15.35
N ARG A 789 25.52 -1.05 15.43
CA ARG A 789 25.78 -1.84 16.66
C ARG A 789 27.22 -2.31 16.77
#